data_0b6e08712db94c5109e99e3eed1cd01b
#
_entry.id   0b6e08712db94c5109e99e3eed1cd01b
#
_cell.length_a   1.000
_cell.length_b   1.000
_cell.length_c   1.000
_cell.angle_alpha   90.00
_cell.angle_beta   90.00
_cell.angle_gamma   90.00
#
_symmetry.space_group_name_H-M   'P 1'
#
loop_
_entity.id
_entity.type
_entity.pdbx_description
1 polymer ?
#
loop_
_entity_poly.entity_id
_entity_poly.type
_entity_poly.pdbx_seq_one_letter_code
_entity_poly.pdbx_strand_id
1 'polypeptide(L)'
;MNPKPTLMVIDGHSLAFRAFYALPVESFQAPDGQHTNAIHGFISMFLGLLKKEEPTHVAVAFDVSRFSFRTRIYPEYKATRGETPMEFIGQVPLLQEALHAMGVPTITKEDFEADDILATLATQGASAGMDVLVVSGDRDTFQLVNERVTVLYPSARGVAELKRYTPEAVIERYGVEPHQYPEIAALVGETSDNLVGVDKVGEKTAVKWIQHYGSLDNLLSHVDDITGVVGQNLRDQTDRVLRNRQLNHLLTDIDVGLTLEALERKPIDVPAVREVFTRLAFKTLTERVIALAGDDAVPEAVSAAPTTVVELPPERLLVDEELAHWLAKNKTQPLGLSLRMQGTVIVELGVATDDEAIRVPVIEGSSDHRPLLDALQDPDYSYVAYGAKGLLKAFHRQWAITPRVAGDPSLARWVHNPSKKSDSLHNLVRDALGIDVPAPHADQLLPETEAVGAGVDAWLSLRAWDALTSELDPGSRAVLADIEIPLLAILAWMEREGIALDQKALALLDERLAATVREREAEAFAVIGHDVNLGSPKQLQTVLFEELGMPKTRATKTGFSTDASALQDLQESNPHPFLDALLAHRDATKLRQIIEGLRVAVAGDGRVHTTFDQMGTSTGRLSSLDPNVQNIPIRTDIGREIRACFIAGSDSEGLFTADYSQIEMRIMAHLSGDEALIQAFHEGEDLHRFVGARIFEVAPEDVTPLMRTKVKAMSYGLAYGLSAFGLAKQLRIPTSEAKELMTEYFRRFGKVRDYLNTVVAEAKVKGYTETIFGRRRPFPDLASPNRIVREAAERAALNAPIQGTAADIIKRAMITIDREIRHRGLLSRMVLQVHDELVFELVPGEREELETMVVSQMGAAAKLAVPLDVQVGFGANWDQAAH
;
A
#
# COMPACT_ATOMS: atom_id res chain seq x y z
N MET A 1 12.26 -46.56 -7.15
CA MET A 1 11.14 -46.92 -6.23
C MET A 1 9.98 -46.05 -6.67
N ASN A 2 8.80 -46.63 -6.93
CA ASN A 2 7.64 -45.78 -7.21
C ASN A 2 7.43 -44.85 -6.00
N PRO A 3 7.16 -43.60 -6.21
CA PRO A 3 6.86 -42.68 -5.13
C PRO A 3 5.68 -43.22 -4.31
N LYS A 4 5.76 -43.11 -2.99
CA LYS A 4 4.68 -43.53 -2.09
C LYS A 4 3.45 -42.68 -2.38
N PRO A 5 2.25 -43.26 -2.56
CA PRO A 5 1.08 -42.47 -2.90
C PRO A 5 0.77 -41.47 -1.76
N THR A 6 0.65 -40.22 -2.13
CA THR A 6 0.35 -39.11 -1.22
C THR A 6 -0.94 -38.43 -1.63
N LEU A 7 -1.90 -38.33 -0.69
CA LEU A 7 -3.17 -37.63 -0.88
C LEU A 7 -3.10 -36.25 -0.19
N MET A 8 -3.39 -35.19 -0.92
CA MET A 8 -3.55 -33.85 -0.36
C MET A 8 -5.00 -33.39 -0.44
N VAL A 9 -5.60 -33.10 0.72
CA VAL A 9 -6.98 -32.60 0.83
C VAL A 9 -6.97 -31.20 1.42
N ILE A 10 -7.71 -30.26 0.82
CA ILE A 10 -7.62 -28.84 1.10
C ILE A 10 -8.98 -28.27 1.44
N ASP A 11 -9.05 -27.49 2.50
CA ASP A 11 -10.20 -26.66 2.87
C ASP A 11 -10.26 -25.43 1.95
N GLY A 12 -11.15 -25.48 0.96
CA GLY A 12 -11.30 -24.45 -0.06
C GLY A 12 -11.81 -23.13 0.48
N HIS A 13 -12.81 -23.15 1.38
CA HIS A 13 -13.37 -21.93 1.96
C HIS A 13 -12.41 -21.24 2.90
N SER A 14 -11.81 -21.96 3.84
CA SER A 14 -10.86 -21.41 4.82
C SER A 14 -9.69 -20.71 4.11
N LEU A 15 -9.10 -21.38 3.11
CA LEU A 15 -7.96 -20.81 2.39
C LEU A 15 -8.36 -19.68 1.44
N ALA A 16 -9.54 -19.75 0.79
CA ALA A 16 -10.04 -18.65 -0.05
C ALA A 16 -10.32 -17.38 0.77
N PHE A 17 -10.95 -17.50 1.96
CA PHE A 17 -11.14 -16.38 2.87
C PHE A 17 -9.79 -15.79 3.34
N ARG A 18 -8.84 -16.63 3.65
CA ARG A 18 -7.51 -16.17 4.07
C ARG A 18 -6.79 -15.42 2.94
N ALA A 19 -6.86 -15.92 1.71
CA ALA A 19 -6.33 -15.25 0.53
C ALA A 19 -7.03 -13.91 0.27
N PHE A 20 -8.35 -13.85 0.46
CA PHE A 20 -9.15 -12.64 0.33
C PHE A 20 -8.66 -11.50 1.24
N TYR A 21 -8.37 -11.81 2.51
CA TYR A 21 -7.89 -10.80 3.46
C TYR A 21 -6.40 -10.49 3.35
N ALA A 22 -5.62 -11.36 2.69
CA ALA A 22 -4.19 -11.15 2.50
C ALA A 22 -3.85 -10.25 1.30
N LEU A 23 -4.75 -10.13 0.32
CA LEU A 23 -4.53 -9.38 -0.92
C LEU A 23 -5.52 -8.21 -1.04
N PRO A 24 -5.05 -7.01 -1.46
CA PRO A 24 -5.92 -5.85 -1.63
C PRO A 24 -7.01 -6.11 -2.67
N VAL A 25 -8.26 -5.91 -2.31
CA VAL A 25 -9.44 -6.18 -3.16
C VAL A 25 -9.40 -5.34 -4.43
N GLU A 26 -8.95 -4.10 -4.32
CA GLU A 26 -8.92 -3.12 -5.41
C GLU A 26 -7.90 -3.46 -6.50
N SER A 27 -6.91 -4.31 -6.19
CA SER A 27 -5.82 -4.66 -7.12
C SER A 27 -6.13 -5.88 -7.99
N PHE A 28 -7.23 -6.59 -7.71
CA PHE A 28 -7.58 -7.85 -8.38
C PHE A 28 -9.03 -7.84 -8.84
N GLN A 29 -9.26 -7.46 -10.09
CA GLN A 29 -10.57 -7.46 -10.74
C GLN A 29 -10.49 -8.04 -12.14
N ALA A 30 -11.49 -8.84 -12.49
CA ALA A 30 -11.72 -9.25 -13.87
C ALA A 30 -12.29 -8.08 -14.70
N PRO A 31 -12.26 -8.16 -16.05
CA PRO A 31 -12.75 -7.09 -16.93
C PRO A 31 -14.23 -6.75 -16.74
N ASP A 32 -15.04 -7.68 -16.24
CA ASP A 32 -16.47 -7.51 -15.91
C ASP A 32 -16.72 -6.86 -14.53
N GLY A 33 -15.65 -6.52 -13.79
CA GLY A 33 -15.72 -5.93 -12.47
C GLY A 33 -15.82 -6.92 -11.31
N GLN A 34 -15.83 -8.24 -11.57
CA GLN A 34 -15.78 -9.26 -10.53
C GLN A 34 -14.43 -9.23 -9.80
N HIS A 35 -14.44 -9.16 -8.48
CA HIS A 35 -13.20 -9.26 -7.69
C HIS A 35 -12.63 -10.68 -7.76
N THR A 36 -11.30 -10.78 -7.84
CA THR A 36 -10.58 -12.05 -8.07
C THR A 36 -9.41 -12.28 -7.12
N ASN A 37 -9.24 -11.43 -6.10
CA ASN A 37 -8.12 -11.50 -5.15
C ASN A 37 -8.08 -12.82 -4.37
N ALA A 38 -9.22 -13.34 -3.92
CA ALA A 38 -9.28 -14.64 -3.24
C ALA A 38 -8.86 -15.79 -4.17
N ILE A 39 -9.32 -15.78 -5.42
CA ILE A 39 -8.98 -16.79 -6.43
C ILE A 39 -7.48 -16.74 -6.71
N HIS A 40 -6.95 -15.53 -6.97
CA HIS A 40 -5.52 -15.33 -7.27
C HIS A 40 -4.62 -15.84 -6.13
N GLY A 41 -4.93 -15.43 -4.89
CA GLY A 41 -4.15 -15.84 -3.72
C GLY A 41 -4.25 -17.35 -3.45
N PHE A 42 -5.45 -17.93 -3.59
CA PHE A 42 -5.65 -19.36 -3.44
C PHE A 42 -4.84 -20.15 -4.46
N ILE A 43 -4.98 -19.85 -5.76
CA ILE A 43 -4.26 -20.55 -6.83
C ILE A 43 -2.75 -20.40 -6.67
N SER A 44 -2.25 -19.20 -6.28
CA SER A 44 -0.83 -18.98 -6.02
C SER A 44 -0.28 -19.87 -4.91
N MET A 45 -1.02 -20.01 -3.81
CA MET A 45 -0.65 -20.88 -2.69
C MET A 45 -0.74 -22.36 -3.08
N PHE A 46 -1.80 -22.73 -3.80
CA PHE A 46 -2.03 -24.09 -4.27
C PHE A 46 -0.90 -24.57 -5.20
N LEU A 47 -0.44 -23.73 -6.13
CA LEU A 47 0.70 -24.03 -6.99
C LEU A 47 1.99 -24.28 -6.20
N GLY A 48 2.21 -23.46 -5.14
CA GLY A 48 3.33 -23.67 -4.22
C GLY A 48 3.26 -25.02 -3.50
N LEU A 49 2.07 -25.41 -3.05
CA LEU A 49 1.83 -26.70 -2.41
C LEU A 49 2.04 -27.88 -3.37
N LEU A 50 1.52 -27.81 -4.59
CA LEU A 50 1.72 -28.85 -5.61
C LEU A 50 3.19 -29.05 -5.92
N LYS A 51 3.97 -27.97 -5.98
CA LYS A 51 5.42 -28.02 -6.25
C LYS A 51 6.22 -28.59 -5.06
N LYS A 52 5.84 -28.21 -3.83
CA LYS A 52 6.61 -28.56 -2.61
C LYS A 52 6.32 -29.98 -2.12
N GLU A 53 5.06 -30.37 -2.15
CA GLU A 53 4.61 -31.64 -1.55
C GLU A 53 4.44 -32.76 -2.58
N GLU A 54 4.41 -32.45 -3.88
CA GLU A 54 4.30 -33.37 -5.02
C GLU A 54 3.24 -34.48 -4.81
N PRO A 55 1.98 -34.14 -4.43
CA PRO A 55 0.98 -35.13 -4.13
C PRO A 55 0.57 -35.91 -5.38
N THR A 56 0.31 -37.21 -5.25
CA THR A 56 -0.21 -38.05 -6.33
C THR A 56 -1.73 -37.93 -6.50
N HIS A 57 -2.44 -37.58 -5.41
CA HIS A 57 -3.88 -37.38 -5.35
C HIS A 57 -4.20 -36.05 -4.70
N VAL A 58 -5.20 -35.33 -5.21
CA VAL A 58 -5.59 -34.01 -4.70
C VAL A 58 -7.09 -33.85 -4.73
N ALA A 59 -7.66 -33.21 -3.70
CA ALA A 59 -9.04 -32.76 -3.67
C ALA A 59 -9.17 -31.44 -2.89
N VAL A 60 -10.14 -30.60 -3.29
CA VAL A 60 -10.48 -29.37 -2.57
C VAL A 60 -11.93 -29.44 -2.12
N ALA A 61 -12.18 -29.37 -0.82
CA ALA A 61 -13.53 -29.42 -0.23
C ALA A 61 -14.07 -28.00 -0.04
N PHE A 62 -15.37 -27.81 -0.30
CA PHE A 62 -16.07 -26.54 -0.09
C PHE A 62 -17.38 -26.76 0.67
N ASP A 63 -17.74 -25.80 1.53
CA ASP A 63 -19.05 -25.75 2.14
C ASP A 63 -20.12 -25.38 1.10
N VAL A 64 -21.28 -26.03 1.15
CA VAL A 64 -22.44 -25.68 0.31
C VAL A 64 -23.14 -24.44 0.84
N SER A 65 -23.30 -24.36 2.15
CA SER A 65 -24.00 -23.29 2.84
C SER A 65 -23.53 -23.13 4.28
N ARG A 66 -24.05 -22.12 4.97
CA ARG A 66 -23.82 -21.94 6.43
C ARG A 66 -24.64 -22.89 7.30
N PHE A 67 -25.54 -23.67 6.69
CA PHE A 67 -26.42 -24.59 7.38
C PHE A 67 -25.90 -26.00 7.22
N SER A 68 -25.68 -26.68 8.35
CA SER A 68 -25.29 -28.09 8.42
C SER A 68 -26.05 -28.80 9.52
N PHE A 69 -25.84 -30.09 9.72
CA PHE A 69 -26.42 -30.81 10.85
C PHE A 69 -26.05 -30.17 12.20
N ARG A 70 -24.87 -29.48 12.29
CA ARG A 70 -24.44 -28.80 13.52
C ARG A 70 -25.33 -27.60 13.85
N THR A 71 -25.79 -26.85 12.86
CA THR A 71 -26.72 -25.74 13.09
C THR A 71 -28.12 -26.23 13.50
N ARG A 72 -28.51 -27.44 13.14
CA ARG A 72 -29.74 -28.05 13.65
C ARG A 72 -29.62 -28.51 15.10
N ILE A 73 -28.45 -29.00 15.52
CA ILE A 73 -28.19 -29.38 16.92
C ILE A 73 -28.10 -28.14 17.80
N TYR A 74 -27.42 -27.09 17.31
CA TYR A 74 -27.21 -25.83 18.00
C TYR A 74 -27.37 -24.65 17.04
N PRO A 75 -28.55 -23.97 17.05
CA PRO A 75 -28.84 -22.87 16.12
C PRO A 75 -27.87 -21.68 16.22
N GLU A 76 -27.22 -21.50 17.38
CA GLU A 76 -26.22 -20.44 17.60
C GLU A 76 -24.80 -20.82 17.11
N TYR A 77 -24.61 -22.04 16.60
CA TYR A 77 -23.34 -22.49 16.04
C TYR A 77 -22.89 -21.58 14.89
N LYS A 78 -21.69 -21.01 15.00
CA LYS A 78 -21.13 -20.04 14.04
C LYS A 78 -21.97 -18.77 13.81
N ALA A 79 -22.97 -18.48 14.65
CA ALA A 79 -23.87 -17.32 14.48
C ALA A 79 -23.16 -15.97 14.64
N THR A 80 -22.02 -15.93 15.31
CA THR A 80 -21.19 -14.72 15.47
C THR A 80 -20.33 -14.41 14.25
N ARG A 81 -20.24 -15.30 13.26
CA ARG A 81 -19.56 -15.03 12.00
C ARG A 81 -20.29 -13.95 11.21
N GLY A 82 -19.62 -12.86 10.87
CA GLY A 82 -20.15 -11.74 10.10
C GLY A 82 -20.71 -12.15 8.73
N GLU A 83 -21.43 -11.27 8.07
CA GLU A 83 -21.88 -11.47 6.70
C GLU A 83 -20.68 -11.62 5.76
N THR A 84 -20.84 -12.42 4.72
CA THR A 84 -19.81 -12.59 3.68
C THR A 84 -19.59 -11.25 2.96
N PRO A 85 -18.34 -10.75 2.86
CA PRO A 85 -18.06 -9.52 2.13
C PRO A 85 -18.63 -9.55 0.71
N MET A 86 -19.21 -8.42 0.27
CA MET A 86 -19.78 -8.32 -1.07
C MET A 86 -18.76 -8.65 -2.17
N GLU A 87 -17.52 -8.25 -1.96
CA GLU A 87 -16.40 -8.46 -2.87
C GLU A 87 -15.94 -9.93 -2.93
N PHE A 88 -16.27 -10.73 -1.91
CA PHE A 88 -15.99 -12.17 -1.90
C PHE A 88 -17.10 -12.97 -2.62
N ILE A 89 -18.30 -12.41 -2.69
CA ILE A 89 -19.43 -13.08 -3.34
C ILE A 89 -19.09 -13.33 -4.82
N GLY A 90 -19.34 -14.53 -5.28
CA GLY A 90 -19.04 -14.97 -6.65
C GLY A 90 -17.61 -15.49 -6.88
N GLN A 91 -16.66 -15.28 -5.96
CA GLN A 91 -15.30 -15.79 -6.14
C GLN A 91 -15.19 -17.32 -5.96
N VAL A 92 -15.99 -17.93 -5.09
CA VAL A 92 -15.92 -19.39 -4.83
C VAL A 92 -16.32 -20.21 -6.06
N PRO A 93 -17.44 -19.97 -6.74
CA PRO A 93 -17.75 -20.69 -7.98
C PRO A 93 -16.68 -20.55 -9.08
N LEU A 94 -16.11 -19.35 -9.24
CA LEU A 94 -15.04 -19.10 -10.19
C LEU A 94 -13.73 -19.79 -9.80
N LEU A 95 -13.45 -19.91 -8.50
CA LEU A 95 -12.32 -20.69 -7.99
C LEU A 95 -12.52 -22.20 -8.29
N GLN A 96 -13.72 -22.73 -8.10
CA GLN A 96 -14.04 -24.12 -8.44
C GLN A 96 -13.88 -24.37 -9.93
N GLU A 97 -14.33 -23.45 -10.79
CA GLU A 97 -14.14 -23.51 -12.24
C GLU A 97 -12.65 -23.51 -12.61
N ALA A 98 -11.84 -22.65 -12.00
CA ALA A 98 -10.40 -22.60 -12.20
C ALA A 98 -9.71 -23.91 -11.78
N LEU A 99 -10.10 -24.50 -10.66
CA LEU A 99 -9.59 -25.79 -10.19
C LEU A 99 -9.97 -26.94 -11.12
N HIS A 100 -11.21 -26.95 -11.64
CA HIS A 100 -11.64 -27.95 -12.62
C HIS A 100 -10.82 -27.86 -13.92
N ALA A 101 -10.55 -26.64 -14.41
CA ALA A 101 -9.67 -26.44 -15.58
C ALA A 101 -8.24 -26.95 -15.32
N MET A 102 -7.77 -26.90 -14.06
CA MET A 102 -6.49 -27.45 -13.64
C MET A 102 -6.53 -28.97 -13.39
N GLY A 103 -7.66 -29.65 -13.67
CA GLY A 103 -7.82 -31.08 -13.43
C GLY A 103 -7.98 -31.48 -11.96
N VAL A 104 -8.30 -30.54 -11.09
CA VAL A 104 -8.44 -30.75 -9.64
C VAL A 104 -9.92 -30.89 -9.27
N PRO A 105 -10.32 -32.05 -8.70
CA PRO A 105 -11.70 -32.27 -8.25
C PRO A 105 -12.03 -31.38 -7.06
N THR A 106 -13.20 -30.74 -7.10
CA THR A 106 -13.80 -30.01 -5.99
C THR A 106 -14.99 -30.80 -5.44
N ILE A 107 -15.11 -30.87 -4.12
CA ILE A 107 -16.11 -31.70 -3.44
C ILE A 107 -16.95 -30.81 -2.55
N THR A 108 -18.27 -30.97 -2.66
CA THR A 108 -19.28 -30.37 -1.77
C THR A 108 -20.27 -31.44 -1.33
N LYS A 109 -20.80 -31.33 -0.13
CA LYS A 109 -21.84 -32.25 0.37
C LYS A 109 -22.89 -31.47 1.14
N GLU A 110 -24.15 -31.59 0.71
CA GLU A 110 -25.26 -30.97 1.46
C GLU A 110 -25.32 -31.53 2.87
N ASP A 111 -25.60 -30.63 3.84
CA ASP A 111 -25.75 -30.93 5.26
C ASP A 111 -24.44 -31.19 6.03
N PHE A 112 -23.30 -31.27 5.37
CA PHE A 112 -21.98 -31.49 5.96
C PHE A 112 -21.07 -30.28 5.66
N GLU A 113 -20.08 -30.09 6.50
CA GLU A 113 -19.07 -29.04 6.33
C GLU A 113 -17.85 -29.59 5.58
N ALA A 114 -17.04 -28.69 4.98
CA ALA A 114 -15.80 -29.06 4.31
C ALA A 114 -14.90 -29.92 5.20
N ASP A 115 -14.82 -29.62 6.51
CA ASP A 115 -14.00 -30.35 7.46
C ASP A 115 -14.41 -31.82 7.63
N ASP A 116 -15.71 -32.16 7.51
CA ASP A 116 -16.19 -33.55 7.51
C ASP A 116 -15.75 -34.29 6.23
N ILE A 117 -15.73 -33.61 5.09
CA ILE A 117 -15.21 -34.14 3.83
C ILE A 117 -13.72 -34.41 3.94
N LEU A 118 -12.95 -33.47 4.49
CA LEU A 118 -11.51 -33.61 4.73
C LEU A 118 -11.23 -34.80 5.66
N ALA A 119 -11.98 -34.90 6.75
CA ALA A 119 -11.83 -35.99 7.74
C ALA A 119 -12.11 -37.36 7.12
N THR A 120 -13.16 -37.46 6.34
CA THR A 120 -13.52 -38.72 5.65
C THR A 120 -12.44 -39.13 4.64
N LEU A 121 -12.00 -38.20 3.76
CA LEU A 121 -10.96 -38.47 2.79
C LEU A 121 -9.60 -38.80 3.45
N ALA A 122 -9.25 -38.09 4.52
CA ALA A 122 -8.03 -38.36 5.27
C ALA A 122 -8.03 -39.77 5.88
N THR A 123 -9.17 -40.16 6.45
CA THR A 123 -9.35 -41.51 7.03
C THR A 123 -9.30 -42.60 5.96
N GLN A 124 -9.96 -42.42 4.83
CA GLN A 124 -9.95 -43.33 3.70
C GLN A 124 -8.54 -43.49 3.11
N GLY A 125 -7.84 -42.35 2.85
CA GLY A 125 -6.49 -42.36 2.32
C GLY A 125 -5.49 -43.05 3.23
N ALA A 126 -5.53 -42.73 4.54
CA ALA A 126 -4.68 -43.41 5.53
C ALA A 126 -4.95 -44.94 5.62
N SER A 127 -6.22 -45.32 5.57
CA SER A 127 -6.63 -46.73 5.57
C SER A 127 -6.20 -47.48 4.30
N ALA A 128 -6.13 -46.79 3.16
CA ALA A 128 -5.61 -47.29 1.88
C ALA A 128 -4.06 -47.34 1.84
N GLY A 129 -3.38 -46.90 2.91
CA GLY A 129 -1.92 -46.94 3.04
C GLY A 129 -1.20 -45.72 2.45
N MET A 130 -1.94 -44.67 2.07
CA MET A 130 -1.37 -43.41 1.56
C MET A 130 -0.86 -42.56 2.71
N ASP A 131 0.11 -41.69 2.44
CA ASP A 131 0.43 -40.56 3.31
C ASP A 131 -0.55 -39.44 2.97
N VAL A 132 -1.12 -38.75 3.98
CA VAL A 132 -2.16 -37.76 3.81
C VAL A 132 -1.74 -36.41 4.34
N LEU A 133 -1.92 -35.39 3.55
CA LEU A 133 -1.72 -33.98 3.90
C LEU A 133 -3.06 -33.27 3.95
N VAL A 134 -3.49 -32.83 5.12
CA VAL A 134 -4.71 -32.02 5.31
C VAL A 134 -4.31 -30.55 5.41
N VAL A 135 -4.76 -29.74 4.47
CA VAL A 135 -4.46 -28.31 4.45
C VAL A 135 -5.70 -27.54 4.90
N SER A 136 -5.72 -27.08 6.14
CA SER A 136 -6.84 -26.34 6.71
C SER A 136 -6.36 -25.30 7.73
N GLY A 137 -7.09 -24.19 7.84
CA GLY A 137 -6.93 -23.18 8.89
C GLY A 137 -7.77 -23.47 10.14
N ASP A 138 -8.49 -24.59 10.18
CA ASP A 138 -9.28 -25.00 11.33
C ASP A 138 -8.49 -25.95 12.24
N ARG A 139 -8.54 -25.70 13.56
CA ARG A 139 -7.85 -26.51 14.58
C ARG A 139 -8.53 -27.83 14.84
N ASP A 140 -9.80 -27.95 14.52
CA ASP A 140 -10.52 -29.20 14.68
C ASP A 140 -9.92 -30.34 13.84
N THR A 141 -9.23 -29.98 12.74
CA THR A 141 -8.50 -30.95 11.91
C THR A 141 -7.33 -31.61 12.64
N PHE A 142 -6.84 -31.06 13.76
CA PHE A 142 -5.77 -31.72 14.55
C PHE A 142 -6.15 -33.08 15.09
N GLN A 143 -7.45 -33.34 15.30
CA GLN A 143 -7.95 -34.64 15.71
C GLN A 143 -7.65 -35.78 14.70
N LEU A 144 -7.38 -35.40 13.44
CA LEU A 144 -7.10 -36.33 12.34
C LEU A 144 -5.63 -36.77 12.29
N VAL A 145 -4.77 -36.05 12.95
CA VAL A 145 -3.31 -36.29 12.91
C VAL A 145 -2.95 -37.64 13.46
N ASN A 146 -2.17 -38.39 12.69
CA ASN A 146 -1.63 -39.71 13.10
C ASN A 146 -0.34 -40.00 12.32
N GLU A 147 0.20 -41.24 12.40
CA GLU A 147 1.45 -41.60 11.71
C GLU A 147 1.41 -41.38 10.16
N ARG A 148 0.22 -41.36 9.55
CA ARG A 148 0.02 -41.15 8.11
C ARG A 148 -0.63 -39.85 7.73
N VAL A 149 -1.30 -39.19 8.66
CA VAL A 149 -2.01 -37.94 8.43
C VAL A 149 -1.26 -36.78 9.08
N THR A 150 -0.82 -35.84 8.29
CA THR A 150 -0.18 -34.59 8.73
C THR A 150 -1.08 -33.42 8.38
N VAL A 151 -1.31 -32.50 9.32
CA VAL A 151 -2.03 -31.24 9.06
C VAL A 151 -1.03 -30.13 8.73
N LEU A 152 -1.26 -29.48 7.60
CA LEU A 152 -0.56 -28.26 7.18
C LEU A 152 -1.39 -27.05 7.57
N TYR A 153 -1.00 -26.39 8.66
CA TYR A 153 -1.73 -25.28 9.26
C TYR A 153 -1.10 -23.94 8.91
N PRO A 154 -1.85 -22.97 8.37
CA PRO A 154 -1.31 -21.66 8.01
C PRO A 154 -0.78 -20.87 9.21
N SER A 155 0.45 -20.32 9.10
CA SER A 155 1.05 -19.50 10.16
C SER A 155 0.40 -18.10 10.23
N ALA A 156 0.57 -17.42 11.37
CA ALA A 156 0.07 -16.04 11.55
C ALA A 156 0.86 -14.99 10.71
N ARG A 157 2.03 -15.38 10.19
CA ARG A 157 2.97 -14.46 9.51
C ARG A 157 2.82 -14.39 7.99
N GLY A 158 1.89 -15.12 7.39
CA GLY A 158 1.64 -15.07 5.94
C GLY A 158 0.92 -16.29 5.38
N VAL A 159 0.36 -16.15 4.19
CA VAL A 159 -0.42 -17.21 3.52
C VAL A 159 0.49 -18.33 2.98
N ALA A 160 1.76 -18.03 2.75
CA ALA A 160 2.72 -18.93 2.12
C ALA A 160 3.44 -19.89 3.10
N GLU A 161 3.43 -19.61 4.41
CA GLU A 161 4.13 -20.42 5.39
C GLU A 161 3.15 -21.32 6.15
N LEU A 162 3.23 -22.63 5.90
CA LEU A 162 2.43 -23.66 6.56
C LEU A 162 3.26 -24.41 7.60
N LYS A 163 2.75 -24.46 8.84
CA LYS A 163 3.34 -25.26 9.90
C LYS A 163 2.83 -26.70 9.82
N ARG A 164 3.73 -27.66 9.85
CA ARG A 164 3.39 -29.11 9.85
C ARG A 164 3.06 -29.56 11.28
N TYR A 165 1.90 -30.18 11.44
CA TYR A 165 1.47 -30.81 12.68
C TYR A 165 1.48 -32.30 12.49
N THR A 166 2.48 -32.94 13.06
CA THR A 166 2.59 -34.38 13.29
C THR A 166 2.07 -34.73 14.69
N PRO A 167 1.90 -36.00 15.07
CA PRO A 167 1.53 -36.38 16.45
C PRO A 167 2.40 -35.69 17.49
N GLU A 168 3.72 -35.70 17.31
CA GLU A 168 4.67 -35.08 18.24
C GLU A 168 4.47 -33.57 18.34
N ALA A 169 4.21 -32.88 17.22
CA ALA A 169 3.99 -31.44 17.19
C ALA A 169 2.66 -31.04 17.87
N VAL A 170 1.62 -31.88 17.79
CA VAL A 170 0.37 -31.70 18.53
C VAL A 170 0.60 -31.87 20.01
N ILE A 171 1.27 -32.93 20.44
CA ILE A 171 1.59 -33.23 21.85
C ILE A 171 2.47 -32.11 22.44
N GLU A 172 3.51 -31.68 21.72
CA GLU A 172 4.39 -30.61 22.17
C GLU A 172 3.60 -29.31 22.39
N ARG A 173 2.66 -28.99 21.49
CA ARG A 173 1.92 -27.72 21.52
C ARG A 173 0.74 -27.71 22.47
N TYR A 174 -0.01 -28.82 22.57
CA TYR A 174 -1.27 -28.91 23.30
C TYR A 174 -1.22 -29.83 24.51
N GLY A 175 -0.18 -30.63 24.67
CA GLY A 175 0.03 -31.49 25.81
C GLY A 175 -0.83 -32.74 25.83
N VAL A 176 -1.54 -33.04 24.72
CA VAL A 176 -2.43 -34.21 24.60
C VAL A 176 -2.25 -34.89 23.26
N GLU A 177 -2.68 -36.13 23.14
CA GLU A 177 -2.71 -36.85 21.88
C GLU A 177 -3.70 -36.21 20.88
N PRO A 178 -3.45 -36.26 19.54
CA PRO A 178 -4.30 -35.65 18.56
C PRO A 178 -5.79 -35.97 18.73
N HIS A 179 -6.16 -37.21 18.96
CA HIS A 179 -7.55 -37.65 19.12
C HIS A 179 -8.26 -37.07 20.35
N GLN A 180 -7.49 -36.53 21.32
CA GLN A 180 -8.01 -35.89 22.55
C GLN A 180 -8.23 -34.40 22.37
N TYR A 181 -7.80 -33.79 21.25
CA TYR A 181 -7.95 -32.37 21.02
C TYR A 181 -9.41 -31.90 21.09
N PRO A 182 -10.39 -32.59 20.47
CA PRO A 182 -11.81 -32.18 20.56
C PRO A 182 -12.35 -32.21 22.00
N GLU A 183 -11.80 -33.01 22.88
CA GLU A 183 -12.19 -33.07 24.30
C GLU A 183 -11.72 -31.82 25.05
N ILE A 184 -10.50 -31.34 24.74
CA ILE A 184 -10.00 -30.05 25.25
C ILE A 184 -10.88 -28.92 24.73
N ALA A 185 -11.14 -28.88 23.40
CA ALA A 185 -11.98 -27.86 22.79
C ALA A 185 -13.41 -27.84 23.37
N ALA A 186 -13.99 -29.00 23.66
CA ALA A 186 -15.30 -29.09 24.30
C ALA A 186 -15.32 -28.50 25.73
N LEU A 187 -14.24 -28.66 26.50
CA LEU A 187 -14.13 -28.11 27.86
C LEU A 187 -13.83 -26.61 27.86
N VAL A 188 -12.99 -26.13 26.96
CA VAL A 188 -12.54 -24.73 26.91
C VAL A 188 -13.52 -23.87 26.12
N GLY A 189 -14.18 -24.46 25.13
CA GLY A 189 -15.01 -23.77 24.14
C GLY A 189 -14.20 -23.23 22.99
N GLU A 190 -14.87 -22.88 21.90
CA GLU A 190 -14.29 -22.29 20.69
C GLU A 190 -15.06 -21.02 20.28
N THR A 191 -14.40 -19.88 20.45
CA THR A 191 -14.99 -18.58 20.16
C THR A 191 -15.31 -18.40 18.67
N SER A 192 -14.51 -19.00 17.78
CA SER A 192 -14.70 -18.99 16.32
C SER A 192 -16.01 -19.63 15.91
N ASP A 193 -16.48 -20.63 16.67
CA ASP A 193 -17.67 -21.41 16.40
C ASP A 193 -18.83 -21.09 17.32
N ASN A 194 -18.64 -20.06 18.14
CA ASN A 194 -19.62 -19.63 19.15
C ASN A 194 -19.94 -20.72 20.19
N LEU A 195 -18.96 -21.55 20.50
CA LEU A 195 -19.06 -22.60 21.52
C LEU A 195 -18.46 -22.11 22.84
N VAL A 196 -19.34 -21.95 23.84
CA VAL A 196 -18.92 -21.54 25.19
C VAL A 196 -18.46 -22.77 25.95
N GLY A 197 -17.26 -22.74 26.54
CA GLY A 197 -16.74 -23.79 27.37
C GLY A 197 -17.26 -23.77 28.81
N VAL A 198 -16.62 -24.52 29.70
CA VAL A 198 -16.92 -24.53 31.14
C VAL A 198 -16.37 -23.26 31.79
N ASP A 199 -17.20 -22.60 32.58
CA ASP A 199 -16.85 -21.36 33.25
C ASP A 199 -15.59 -21.53 34.13
N LYS A 200 -14.61 -20.65 33.97
CA LYS A 200 -13.31 -20.65 34.66
C LYS A 200 -12.41 -21.85 34.35
N VAL A 201 -12.70 -22.60 33.31
CA VAL A 201 -11.84 -23.69 32.81
C VAL A 201 -11.13 -23.18 31.55
N GLY A 202 -9.83 -23.02 31.64
CA GLY A 202 -8.97 -22.69 30.51
C GLY A 202 -8.18 -23.90 30.04
N GLU A 203 -7.44 -23.73 28.93
CA GLU A 203 -6.64 -24.77 28.27
C GLU A 203 -5.77 -25.58 29.26
N LYS A 204 -5.04 -24.90 30.16
CA LYS A 204 -4.19 -25.59 31.15
C LYS A 204 -4.95 -26.50 32.10
N THR A 205 -6.17 -26.15 32.48
CA THR A 205 -7.01 -26.98 33.37
C THR A 205 -7.57 -28.17 32.61
N ALA A 206 -8.08 -27.91 31.39
CA ALA A 206 -8.63 -28.97 30.54
C ALA A 206 -7.57 -30.00 30.17
N VAL A 207 -6.36 -29.58 29.79
CA VAL A 207 -5.21 -30.47 29.51
C VAL A 207 -4.87 -31.32 30.71
N LYS A 208 -4.75 -30.75 31.92
CA LYS A 208 -4.48 -31.51 33.14
C LYS A 208 -5.54 -32.56 33.43
N TRP A 209 -6.81 -32.23 33.21
CA TRP A 209 -7.90 -33.17 33.41
C TRP A 209 -7.85 -34.33 32.42
N ILE A 210 -7.69 -34.04 31.12
CA ILE A 210 -7.61 -35.07 30.10
C ILE A 210 -6.36 -35.93 30.26
N GLN A 211 -5.21 -35.36 30.62
CA GLN A 211 -4.01 -36.16 30.97
C GLN A 211 -4.21 -37.05 32.17
N HIS A 212 -4.96 -36.59 33.19
CA HIS A 212 -5.18 -37.37 34.43
C HIS A 212 -6.20 -38.51 34.26
N TYR A 213 -7.33 -38.18 33.59
CA TYR A 213 -8.43 -39.12 33.42
C TYR A 213 -8.37 -39.90 32.10
N GLY A 214 -7.51 -39.54 31.18
CA GLY A 214 -7.31 -40.20 29.90
C GLY A 214 -8.34 -39.86 28.81
N SER A 215 -9.56 -39.52 29.19
CA SER A 215 -10.64 -39.10 28.25
C SER A 215 -11.68 -38.22 28.92
N LEU A 216 -12.50 -37.54 28.15
CA LEU A 216 -13.62 -36.75 28.61
C LEU A 216 -14.69 -37.61 29.29
N ASP A 217 -15.00 -38.80 28.74
CA ASP A 217 -15.98 -39.70 29.30
C ASP A 217 -15.55 -40.19 30.70
N ASN A 218 -14.26 -40.55 30.86
CA ASN A 218 -13.73 -40.91 32.16
C ASN A 218 -13.68 -39.71 33.12
N LEU A 219 -13.34 -38.52 32.65
CA LEU A 219 -13.41 -37.29 33.44
C LEU A 219 -14.84 -37.04 33.98
N LEU A 220 -15.86 -37.14 33.12
CA LEU A 220 -17.24 -36.96 33.52
C LEU A 220 -17.75 -38.05 34.48
N SER A 221 -17.25 -39.24 34.33
CA SER A 221 -17.55 -40.36 35.29
C SER A 221 -16.98 -40.13 36.69
N HIS A 222 -15.93 -39.29 36.81
CA HIS A 222 -15.26 -38.93 38.06
C HIS A 222 -15.44 -37.46 38.43
N VAL A 223 -16.48 -36.80 37.88
CA VAL A 223 -16.69 -35.37 38.07
C VAL A 223 -16.83 -34.98 39.57
N ASP A 224 -17.30 -35.88 40.42
CA ASP A 224 -17.45 -35.65 41.87
C ASP A 224 -16.11 -35.63 42.61
N ASP A 225 -15.05 -36.16 42.03
CA ASP A 225 -13.70 -36.12 42.60
C ASP A 225 -13.05 -34.75 42.41
N ILE A 226 -13.61 -33.89 41.48
CA ILE A 226 -13.08 -32.56 41.19
C ILE A 226 -13.69 -31.57 42.17
N THR A 227 -12.84 -31.08 43.10
CA THR A 227 -13.24 -30.14 44.13
C THR A 227 -13.14 -28.71 43.68
N GLY A 228 -13.84 -27.80 44.40
CA GLY A 228 -13.79 -26.37 44.16
C GLY A 228 -14.74 -25.87 43.08
N VAL A 229 -14.63 -24.58 42.76
CA VAL A 229 -15.56 -23.89 41.85
C VAL A 229 -15.57 -24.48 40.43
N VAL A 230 -14.40 -24.86 39.93
CA VAL A 230 -14.28 -25.43 38.56
C VAL A 230 -14.93 -26.81 38.46
N GLY A 231 -14.86 -27.64 39.53
CA GLY A 231 -15.56 -28.93 39.58
C GLY A 231 -17.06 -28.74 39.64
N GLN A 232 -17.56 -27.76 40.42
CA GLN A 232 -18.96 -27.43 40.45
C GLN A 232 -19.46 -26.92 39.07
N ASN A 233 -18.69 -26.02 38.44
CA ASN A 233 -19.04 -25.55 37.11
C ASN A 233 -19.10 -26.68 36.07
N LEU A 234 -18.19 -27.64 36.14
CA LEU A 234 -18.18 -28.80 35.24
C LEU A 234 -19.44 -29.66 35.43
N ARG A 235 -19.86 -29.91 36.67
CA ARG A 235 -21.11 -30.65 36.98
C ARG A 235 -22.33 -29.95 36.45
N ASP A 236 -22.45 -28.64 36.71
CA ASP A 236 -23.60 -27.84 36.31
C ASP A 236 -23.67 -27.64 34.79
N GLN A 237 -22.54 -27.80 34.09
CA GLN A 237 -22.43 -27.52 32.66
C GLN A 237 -22.10 -28.71 31.79
N THR A 238 -22.27 -29.92 32.33
CA THR A 238 -21.96 -31.19 31.64
C THR A 238 -22.67 -31.29 30.28
N ASP A 239 -23.96 -30.93 30.20
CA ASP A 239 -24.72 -30.99 28.95
C ASP A 239 -24.11 -30.06 27.87
N ARG A 240 -23.58 -28.92 28.29
CA ARG A 240 -22.86 -27.99 27.40
C ARG A 240 -21.59 -28.62 26.82
N VAL A 241 -20.82 -29.30 27.69
CA VAL A 241 -19.58 -29.97 27.27
C VAL A 241 -19.86 -31.12 26.31
N LEU A 242 -20.88 -31.94 26.60
CA LEU A 242 -21.28 -33.04 25.72
C LEU A 242 -21.77 -32.53 24.34
N ARG A 243 -22.56 -31.48 24.33
CA ARG A 243 -22.98 -30.82 23.09
C ARG A 243 -21.76 -30.27 22.32
N ASN A 244 -20.83 -29.56 22.98
CA ASN A 244 -19.62 -29.05 22.33
C ASN A 244 -18.78 -30.19 21.75
N ARG A 245 -18.62 -31.29 22.52
CA ARG A 245 -17.90 -32.48 22.05
C ARG A 245 -18.54 -33.07 20.77
N GLN A 246 -19.88 -33.12 20.72
CA GLN A 246 -20.62 -33.58 19.54
C GLN A 246 -20.39 -32.66 18.32
N LEU A 247 -20.33 -31.34 18.54
CA LEU A 247 -20.17 -30.35 17.48
C LEU A 247 -18.73 -30.27 16.95
N ASN A 248 -17.70 -30.45 17.82
CA ASN A 248 -16.28 -30.42 17.44
C ASN A 248 -15.79 -31.74 16.83
N HIS A 249 -16.59 -32.81 16.95
CA HIS A 249 -16.22 -34.10 16.35
C HIS A 249 -16.42 -34.10 14.84
N LEU A 250 -15.38 -34.38 14.09
CA LEU A 250 -15.42 -34.51 12.64
C LEU A 250 -15.88 -35.90 12.23
N LEU A 251 -16.83 -35.98 11.31
CA LEU A 251 -17.32 -37.23 10.76
C LEU A 251 -16.30 -37.79 9.73
N THR A 252 -16.01 -39.07 9.84
CA THR A 252 -14.96 -39.73 9.05
C THR A 252 -15.48 -40.78 8.07
N ASP A 253 -16.81 -40.92 7.97
CA ASP A 253 -17.48 -42.01 7.23
C ASP A 253 -18.62 -41.51 6.32
N ILE A 254 -18.66 -40.18 6.02
CA ILE A 254 -19.69 -39.65 5.14
C ILE A 254 -19.49 -40.11 3.67
N ASP A 255 -20.56 -40.28 2.93
CA ASP A 255 -20.48 -40.58 1.51
C ASP A 255 -20.09 -39.29 0.75
N VAL A 256 -18.85 -39.16 0.33
CA VAL A 256 -18.33 -38.01 -0.43
C VAL A 256 -18.62 -38.09 -1.94
N GLY A 257 -19.17 -39.20 -2.41
CA GLY A 257 -19.58 -39.42 -3.82
C GLY A 257 -18.41 -39.62 -4.81
N LEU A 258 -17.17 -39.72 -4.35
CA LEU A 258 -15.97 -40.00 -5.16
C LEU A 258 -15.11 -41.06 -4.49
N THR A 259 -14.44 -41.88 -5.34
CA THR A 259 -13.44 -42.85 -4.87
C THR A 259 -12.04 -42.23 -4.83
N LEU A 260 -11.10 -42.84 -4.10
CA LEU A 260 -9.72 -42.33 -4.03
C LEU A 260 -9.05 -42.29 -5.42
N GLU A 261 -9.36 -43.26 -6.29
CA GLU A 261 -8.82 -43.28 -7.66
C GLU A 261 -9.29 -42.08 -8.49
N ALA A 262 -10.50 -41.56 -8.23
CA ALA A 262 -11.00 -40.37 -8.90
C ALA A 262 -10.26 -39.09 -8.50
N LEU A 263 -9.50 -39.12 -7.41
CA LEU A 263 -8.70 -38.00 -6.87
C LEU A 263 -7.26 -38.01 -7.42
N GLU A 264 -6.87 -39.01 -8.21
CA GLU A 264 -5.56 -39.02 -8.87
C GLU A 264 -5.37 -37.76 -9.72
N ARG A 265 -4.20 -37.13 -9.62
CA ARG A 265 -3.89 -35.92 -10.38
C ARG A 265 -4.01 -36.18 -11.88
N LYS A 266 -4.89 -35.42 -12.51
CA LYS A 266 -5.07 -35.47 -13.96
C LYS A 266 -4.14 -34.45 -14.64
N PRO A 267 -3.78 -34.68 -15.93
CA PRO A 267 -3.13 -33.66 -16.74
C PRO A 267 -3.95 -32.38 -16.75
N ILE A 268 -3.27 -31.26 -16.75
CA ILE A 268 -3.90 -29.92 -16.76
C ILE A 268 -4.48 -29.69 -18.18
N ASP A 269 -5.74 -29.28 -18.26
CA ASP A 269 -6.37 -28.87 -19.53
C ASP A 269 -5.93 -27.43 -19.86
N VAL A 270 -4.82 -27.31 -20.59
CA VAL A 270 -4.23 -26.02 -20.94
C VAL A 270 -5.20 -25.09 -21.70
N PRO A 271 -5.97 -25.54 -22.68
CA PRO A 271 -7.02 -24.75 -23.32
C PRO A 271 -8.04 -24.19 -22.31
N ALA A 272 -8.60 -25.04 -21.45
CA ALA A 272 -9.57 -24.63 -20.44
C ALA A 272 -8.97 -23.64 -19.42
N VAL A 273 -7.73 -23.89 -18.97
CA VAL A 273 -7.01 -22.94 -18.10
C VAL A 273 -6.83 -21.59 -18.78
N ARG A 274 -6.43 -21.53 -20.04
CA ARG A 274 -6.30 -20.28 -20.79
C ARG A 274 -7.62 -19.52 -20.88
N GLU A 275 -8.72 -20.21 -21.17
CA GLU A 275 -10.05 -19.59 -21.26
C GLU A 275 -10.47 -18.97 -19.92
N VAL A 276 -10.47 -19.76 -18.83
CA VAL A 276 -10.90 -19.32 -17.52
C VAL A 276 -9.99 -18.22 -16.96
N PHE A 277 -8.67 -18.39 -17.05
CA PHE A 277 -7.71 -17.44 -16.48
C PHE A 277 -7.61 -16.14 -17.29
N THR A 278 -7.87 -16.16 -18.59
CA THR A 278 -8.00 -14.94 -19.40
C THR A 278 -9.21 -14.14 -18.97
N ARG A 279 -10.36 -14.79 -18.75
CA ARG A 279 -11.57 -14.14 -18.24
C ARG A 279 -11.35 -13.55 -16.84
N LEU A 280 -10.55 -14.20 -15.98
CA LEU A 280 -10.19 -13.72 -14.64
C LEU A 280 -9.03 -12.71 -14.63
N ALA A 281 -8.46 -12.36 -15.78
CA ALA A 281 -7.29 -11.50 -15.96
C ALA A 281 -6.00 -12.03 -15.28
N PHE A 282 -5.81 -13.35 -15.19
CA PHE A 282 -4.68 -14.02 -14.52
C PHE A 282 -3.52 -14.32 -15.48
N LYS A 283 -2.84 -13.32 -15.99
CA LYS A 283 -1.72 -13.53 -16.93
C LYS A 283 -0.59 -14.39 -16.31
N THR A 284 -0.03 -13.94 -15.20
CA THR A 284 1.10 -14.62 -14.53
C THR A 284 0.75 -16.01 -14.00
N LEU A 285 -0.48 -16.19 -13.47
CA LEU A 285 -0.92 -17.49 -12.99
C LEU A 285 -1.13 -18.48 -14.13
N THR A 286 -1.59 -18.03 -15.30
CA THR A 286 -1.72 -18.87 -16.50
C THR A 286 -0.39 -19.53 -16.85
N GLU A 287 0.68 -18.74 -16.90
CA GLU A 287 2.02 -19.24 -17.23
C GLU A 287 2.54 -20.23 -16.18
N ARG A 288 2.35 -19.91 -14.89
CA ARG A 288 2.74 -20.79 -13.78
C ARG A 288 1.98 -22.12 -13.79
N VAL A 289 0.70 -22.13 -14.14
CA VAL A 289 -0.11 -23.36 -14.25
C VAL A 289 0.32 -24.16 -15.47
N ILE A 290 0.56 -23.52 -16.62
CA ILE A 290 1.03 -24.20 -17.83
C ILE A 290 2.41 -24.83 -17.64
N ALA A 291 3.32 -24.13 -16.94
CA ALA A 291 4.63 -24.68 -16.61
C ALA A 291 4.58 -25.98 -15.76
N LEU A 292 3.49 -26.20 -15.01
CA LEU A 292 3.25 -27.47 -14.29
C LEU A 292 2.69 -28.58 -15.17
N ALA A 293 2.17 -28.24 -16.35
CA ALA A 293 1.60 -29.23 -17.27
C ALA A 293 2.68 -30.08 -18.00
N GLY A 294 3.95 -29.64 -18.00
CA GLY A 294 5.07 -30.31 -18.67
C GLY A 294 5.06 -30.22 -20.20
N ASP A 295 6.15 -30.69 -20.85
CA ASP A 295 6.34 -30.62 -22.31
C ASP A 295 5.37 -31.47 -23.18
N ASP A 296 4.57 -32.35 -22.56
CA ASP A 296 3.66 -33.24 -23.28
C ASP A 296 2.31 -32.60 -23.69
N ALA A 297 2.08 -31.33 -23.39
CA ALA A 297 0.79 -30.64 -23.55
C ALA A 297 0.77 -29.56 -24.64
N VAL A 298 1.54 -29.69 -25.74
CA VAL A 298 1.52 -28.72 -26.85
C VAL A 298 0.74 -29.28 -28.04
N PRO A 299 -0.58 -28.98 -28.21
CA PRO A 299 -1.21 -28.98 -29.53
C PRO A 299 -0.92 -27.66 -30.24
N GLU A 300 -0.74 -27.75 -31.56
CA GLU A 300 -0.43 -26.67 -32.51
C GLU A 300 -1.22 -25.36 -32.25
N ALA A 301 -0.49 -24.28 -32.41
CA ALA A 301 -0.90 -22.90 -32.23
C ALA A 301 -2.17 -22.51 -33.02
N VAL A 302 -3.16 -21.98 -32.31
CA VAL A 302 -4.04 -20.93 -32.82
C VAL A 302 -3.39 -19.60 -32.49
N SER A 303 -3.01 -18.90 -33.54
CA SER A 303 -2.33 -17.61 -33.60
C SER A 303 -2.87 -16.58 -32.61
N ALA A 304 -2.25 -16.48 -31.44
CA ALA A 304 -2.14 -15.22 -30.75
C ALA A 304 -0.96 -14.45 -31.41
N ALA A 305 -1.07 -13.14 -31.52
CA ALA A 305 -0.01 -12.31 -32.06
C ALA A 305 1.37 -12.75 -31.51
N PRO A 306 2.41 -12.79 -32.35
CA PRO A 306 3.68 -13.39 -31.97
C PRO A 306 4.24 -12.65 -30.74
N THR A 307 4.28 -13.31 -29.60
CA THR A 307 5.22 -12.96 -28.54
C THR A 307 6.58 -13.25 -29.15
N THR A 308 7.22 -12.22 -29.66
CA THR A 308 8.61 -12.31 -30.08
C THR A 308 9.36 -12.73 -28.81
N VAL A 309 9.86 -13.95 -28.79
CA VAL A 309 10.85 -14.35 -27.78
C VAL A 309 12.05 -13.45 -28.05
N VAL A 310 12.13 -12.36 -27.29
CA VAL A 310 13.30 -11.48 -27.38
C VAL A 310 14.41 -12.22 -26.66
N GLU A 311 15.33 -12.75 -27.44
CA GLU A 311 16.54 -13.37 -26.92
C GLU A 311 17.34 -12.32 -26.16
N LEU A 312 17.61 -12.58 -24.87
CA LEU A 312 18.47 -11.68 -24.07
C LEU A 312 19.87 -11.66 -24.70
N PRO A 313 20.51 -10.49 -24.82
CA PRO A 313 21.85 -10.41 -25.41
C PRO A 313 22.84 -11.17 -24.52
N PRO A 314 23.85 -11.85 -25.15
CA PRO A 314 24.91 -12.46 -24.39
C PRO A 314 25.67 -11.37 -23.62
N GLU A 315 25.85 -11.59 -22.32
CA GLU A 315 26.55 -10.65 -21.45
C GLU A 315 28.05 -10.88 -21.56
N ARG A 316 28.80 -9.81 -21.85
CA ARG A 316 30.25 -9.82 -21.92
C ARG A 316 30.85 -9.15 -20.71
N LEU A 317 31.93 -9.72 -20.17
CA LEU A 317 32.72 -9.07 -19.13
C LEU A 317 33.84 -8.24 -19.83
N LEU A 318 33.83 -6.93 -19.56
CA LEU A 318 34.89 -6.03 -20.06
C LEU A 318 35.53 -5.28 -18.90
N VAL A 319 36.85 -5.09 -18.98
CA VAL A 319 37.66 -4.38 -18.00
C VAL A 319 38.75 -3.54 -18.69
N ASP A 320 39.35 -2.60 -17.98
CA ASP A 320 40.51 -1.80 -18.39
C ASP A 320 40.42 -1.25 -19.83
N GLU A 321 41.42 -1.51 -20.69
CA GLU A 321 41.52 -0.97 -22.04
C GLU A 321 40.40 -1.44 -22.98
N GLU A 322 39.90 -2.67 -22.83
CA GLU A 322 38.79 -3.17 -23.64
C GLU A 322 37.49 -2.41 -23.32
N LEU A 323 37.26 -2.16 -22.03
CA LEU A 323 36.14 -1.34 -21.58
C LEU A 323 36.24 0.10 -22.06
N ALA A 324 37.45 0.70 -21.96
CA ALA A 324 37.68 2.07 -22.44
C ALA A 324 37.41 2.19 -23.95
N HIS A 325 37.85 1.23 -24.74
CA HIS A 325 37.64 1.20 -26.20
C HIS A 325 36.13 1.07 -26.53
N TRP A 326 35.44 0.18 -25.85
CA TRP A 326 34.01 -0.03 -26.04
C TRP A 326 33.20 1.24 -25.69
N LEU A 327 33.49 1.91 -24.56
CA LEU A 327 32.87 3.16 -24.16
C LEU A 327 33.11 4.27 -25.19
N ALA A 328 34.35 4.45 -25.64
CA ALA A 328 34.70 5.47 -26.64
C ALA A 328 33.93 5.28 -27.97
N LYS A 329 33.77 4.03 -28.41
CA LYS A 329 32.98 3.68 -29.61
C LYS A 329 31.49 4.06 -29.48
N ASN A 330 30.93 3.98 -28.30
CA ASN A 330 29.48 4.12 -28.03
C ASN A 330 29.11 5.47 -27.40
N LYS A 331 29.98 6.47 -27.38
CA LYS A 331 29.83 7.77 -26.73
C LYS A 331 28.64 8.61 -27.28
N THR A 332 28.22 8.36 -28.51
CA THR A 332 27.27 9.23 -29.23
C THR A 332 25.79 8.95 -28.95
N GLN A 333 25.48 7.93 -28.17
CA GLN A 333 24.13 7.52 -27.82
C GLN A 333 24.00 7.31 -26.32
N PRO A 334 22.76 7.43 -25.74
CA PRO A 334 22.53 7.07 -24.36
C PRO A 334 22.86 5.59 -24.11
N LEU A 335 23.54 5.28 -23.03
CA LEU A 335 23.88 3.92 -22.64
C LEU A 335 22.92 3.46 -21.53
N GLY A 336 22.52 2.19 -21.56
CA GLY A 336 21.89 1.56 -20.40
C GLY A 336 22.87 1.51 -19.24
N LEU A 337 22.41 1.75 -18.01
CA LEU A 337 23.25 1.71 -16.80
C LEU A 337 22.49 0.99 -15.68
N SER A 338 23.20 0.08 -15.01
CA SER A 338 22.68 -0.59 -13.82
C SER A 338 23.79 -0.88 -12.81
N LEU A 339 23.43 -1.36 -11.63
CA LEU A 339 24.39 -1.76 -10.60
C LEU A 339 23.87 -2.92 -9.75
N ARG A 340 24.81 -3.68 -9.19
CA ARG A 340 24.54 -4.66 -8.14
C ARG A 340 25.23 -4.22 -6.85
N MET A 341 24.53 -4.40 -5.74
CA MET A 341 25.04 -4.02 -4.42
C MET A 341 25.09 -5.23 -3.49
N GLN A 342 26.12 -5.26 -2.64
CA GLN A 342 26.19 -6.11 -1.46
C GLN A 342 26.15 -5.22 -0.23
N GLY A 343 25.00 -5.21 0.46
CA GLY A 343 24.74 -4.22 1.51
C GLY A 343 24.70 -2.80 0.91
N THR A 344 25.63 -1.94 1.31
CA THR A 344 25.72 -0.55 0.83
C THR A 344 26.81 -0.33 -0.23
N VAL A 345 27.57 -1.39 -0.60
CA VAL A 345 28.72 -1.33 -1.53
C VAL A 345 28.31 -1.82 -2.91
N ILE A 346 28.66 -1.09 -3.94
CA ILE A 346 28.52 -1.52 -5.33
C ILE A 346 29.61 -2.54 -5.64
N VAL A 347 29.20 -3.74 -6.07
CA VAL A 347 30.10 -4.86 -6.39
C VAL A 347 30.15 -5.19 -7.88
N GLU A 348 29.19 -4.71 -8.65
CA GLU A 348 29.14 -4.90 -10.10
C GLU A 348 28.42 -3.72 -10.76
N LEU A 349 28.87 -3.32 -11.92
CA LEU A 349 28.23 -2.34 -12.79
C LEU A 349 27.83 -3.00 -14.11
N GLY A 350 26.75 -2.52 -14.71
CA GLY A 350 26.29 -2.91 -16.03
C GLY A 350 26.16 -1.71 -16.94
N VAL A 351 26.66 -1.82 -18.16
CA VAL A 351 26.42 -0.85 -19.24
C VAL A 351 25.97 -1.59 -20.49
N ALA A 352 25.10 -0.95 -21.28
CA ALA A 352 24.57 -1.59 -22.49
C ALA A 352 24.30 -0.58 -23.61
N THR A 353 24.38 -1.10 -24.85
CA THR A 353 23.77 -0.51 -26.05
C THR A 353 22.52 -1.32 -26.43
N ASP A 354 21.89 -1.01 -27.57
CA ASP A 354 20.78 -1.79 -28.09
C ASP A 354 21.14 -3.25 -28.38
N ASP A 355 22.40 -3.50 -28.75
CA ASP A 355 22.86 -4.80 -29.25
C ASP A 355 23.81 -5.55 -28.28
N GLU A 356 24.38 -4.88 -27.29
CA GLU A 356 25.40 -5.45 -26.40
C GLU A 356 25.15 -5.15 -24.94
N ALA A 357 25.31 -6.16 -24.07
CA ALA A 357 25.23 -6.05 -22.60
C ALA A 357 26.64 -6.33 -22.01
N ILE A 358 27.14 -5.36 -21.22
CA ILE A 358 28.48 -5.41 -20.65
C ILE A 358 28.40 -5.43 -19.13
N ARG A 359 29.07 -6.38 -18.53
CA ARG A 359 29.24 -6.51 -17.08
C ARG A 359 30.63 -6.05 -16.68
N VAL A 360 30.75 -5.23 -15.65
CA VAL A 360 31.98 -4.66 -15.14
C VAL A 360 32.06 -4.95 -13.64
N PRO A 361 32.93 -5.86 -13.18
CA PRO A 361 33.12 -6.17 -11.78
C PRO A 361 33.77 -4.99 -11.05
N VAL A 362 33.33 -4.74 -9.81
CA VAL A 362 33.90 -3.76 -8.91
C VAL A 362 34.63 -4.51 -7.80
N ILE A 363 35.96 -4.61 -7.94
CA ILE A 363 36.80 -5.31 -6.97
C ILE A 363 37.60 -4.26 -6.20
N GLU A 364 37.60 -4.34 -4.87
CA GLU A 364 38.36 -3.43 -4.02
C GLU A 364 39.87 -3.49 -4.35
N GLY A 365 40.47 -2.34 -4.59
CA GLY A 365 41.88 -2.21 -4.95
C GLY A 365 42.22 -2.50 -6.42
N SER A 366 41.21 -2.89 -7.26
CA SER A 366 41.43 -3.02 -8.73
C SER A 366 41.06 -1.73 -9.46
N SER A 367 41.71 -1.53 -10.62
CA SER A 367 41.44 -0.45 -11.58
C SER A 367 40.50 -0.88 -12.72
N ASP A 368 40.09 -2.12 -12.77
CA ASP A 368 39.37 -2.75 -13.89
C ASP A 368 38.13 -1.97 -14.33
N HIS A 369 37.41 -1.34 -13.37
CA HIS A 369 36.20 -0.54 -13.59
C HIS A 369 36.47 0.96 -13.81
N ARG A 370 37.72 1.40 -13.72
CA ARG A 370 38.12 2.82 -13.79
C ARG A 370 37.65 3.51 -15.07
N PRO A 371 37.76 2.93 -16.28
CA PRO A 371 37.29 3.57 -17.50
C PRO A 371 35.80 3.93 -17.46
N LEU A 372 34.97 3.10 -16.81
CA LEU A 372 33.55 3.40 -16.64
C LEU A 372 33.33 4.55 -15.66
N LEU A 373 34.08 4.61 -14.54
CA LEU A 373 33.97 5.75 -13.60
C LEU A 373 34.39 7.06 -14.27
N ASP A 374 35.40 7.04 -15.14
CA ASP A 374 35.82 8.23 -15.89
C ASP A 374 34.72 8.65 -16.90
N ALA A 375 34.08 7.68 -17.59
CA ALA A 375 32.96 7.94 -18.48
C ALA A 375 31.72 8.45 -17.75
N LEU A 376 31.46 7.99 -16.51
CA LEU A 376 30.36 8.48 -15.69
C LEU A 376 30.51 9.95 -15.25
N GLN A 377 31.77 10.46 -15.25
CA GLN A 377 32.08 11.88 -14.96
C GLN A 377 32.13 12.75 -16.21
N ASP A 378 32.29 12.16 -17.39
CA ASP A 378 32.36 12.87 -18.65
C ASP A 378 30.95 13.34 -19.09
N PRO A 379 30.71 14.66 -19.25
CA PRO A 379 29.37 15.22 -19.58
C PRO A 379 28.88 14.81 -20.97
N ASP A 380 29.74 14.29 -21.83
CA ASP A 380 29.33 13.84 -23.16
C ASP A 380 28.62 12.48 -23.14
N TYR A 381 28.73 11.71 -22.06
CA TYR A 381 27.98 10.48 -21.86
C TYR A 381 26.64 10.78 -21.19
N SER A 382 25.65 9.99 -21.54
CA SER A 382 24.35 10.02 -20.85
C SER A 382 23.82 8.60 -20.67
N TYR A 383 23.04 8.39 -19.63
CA TYR A 383 22.65 7.07 -19.20
C TYR A 383 21.15 6.93 -18.98
N VAL A 384 20.60 5.77 -19.33
CA VAL A 384 19.24 5.33 -19.00
C VAL A 384 19.34 4.26 -17.92
N ALA A 385 18.66 4.46 -16.80
CA ALA A 385 18.69 3.56 -15.66
C ALA A 385 17.33 3.43 -14.99
N TYR A 386 16.93 2.21 -14.64
CA TYR A 386 15.75 1.97 -13.81
C TYR A 386 16.03 2.39 -12.37
N GLY A 387 15.11 3.20 -11.79
CA GLY A 387 15.30 3.71 -10.42
C GLY A 387 16.52 4.63 -10.29
N ALA A 388 16.75 5.47 -11.29
CA ALA A 388 17.95 6.28 -11.46
C ALA A 388 18.31 7.12 -10.22
N LYS A 389 17.33 7.62 -9.43
CA LYS A 389 17.62 8.37 -8.20
C LYS A 389 18.39 7.53 -7.17
N GLY A 390 18.01 6.27 -6.97
CA GLY A 390 18.74 5.33 -6.10
C GLY A 390 20.16 5.07 -6.58
N LEU A 391 20.32 4.91 -7.89
CA LEU A 391 21.61 4.73 -8.54
C LEU A 391 22.51 5.97 -8.34
N LEU A 392 22.01 7.18 -8.55
CA LEU A 392 22.76 8.43 -8.29
C LEU A 392 23.25 8.52 -6.84
N LYS A 393 22.42 8.15 -5.88
CA LYS A 393 22.80 8.12 -4.45
C LYS A 393 23.93 7.10 -4.18
N ALA A 394 23.85 5.91 -4.79
CA ALA A 394 24.85 4.87 -4.63
C ALA A 394 26.21 5.28 -5.21
N PHE A 395 26.24 5.82 -6.43
CA PHE A 395 27.47 6.33 -7.06
C PHE A 395 28.10 7.46 -6.26
N HIS A 396 27.29 8.40 -5.80
CA HIS A 396 27.80 9.51 -5.01
C HIS A 396 28.39 9.02 -3.67
N ARG A 397 27.72 8.09 -3.00
CA ARG A 397 28.21 7.51 -1.73
C ARG A 397 29.57 6.85 -1.88
N GLN A 398 29.77 6.08 -2.95
CA GLN A 398 30.98 5.28 -3.11
C GLN A 398 32.16 6.04 -3.76
N TRP A 399 31.86 6.95 -4.70
CA TRP A 399 32.90 7.63 -5.50
C TRP A 399 32.72 9.13 -5.65
N ALA A 400 31.71 9.75 -5.02
CA ALA A 400 31.34 11.16 -5.19
C ALA A 400 31.04 11.54 -6.67
N ILE A 401 30.54 10.58 -7.48
CA ILE A 401 30.21 10.75 -8.89
C ILE A 401 28.70 10.95 -9.05
N THR A 402 28.29 11.83 -9.95
CA THR A 402 26.89 12.05 -10.33
C THR A 402 26.74 11.90 -11.85
N PRO A 403 26.41 10.71 -12.36
CA PRO A 403 26.25 10.48 -13.79
C PRO A 403 25.11 11.33 -14.38
N ARG A 404 25.24 11.69 -15.67
CA ARG A 404 24.19 12.35 -16.41
C ARG A 404 23.08 11.35 -16.80
N VAL A 405 21.94 11.41 -16.14
CA VAL A 405 20.77 10.58 -16.45
C VAL A 405 19.98 11.19 -17.60
N ALA A 406 19.79 10.42 -18.69
CA ALA A 406 18.96 10.77 -19.85
C ALA A 406 17.55 10.17 -19.75
N GLY A 407 17.37 9.10 -18.96
CA GLY A 407 16.09 8.42 -18.84
C GLY A 407 15.99 7.49 -17.63
N ASP A 408 14.74 7.33 -17.17
CA ASP A 408 14.34 6.33 -16.18
C ASP A 408 13.01 5.69 -16.62
N PRO A 409 13.01 4.41 -17.00
CA PRO A 409 11.80 3.73 -17.47
C PRO A 409 10.69 3.66 -16.42
N SER A 410 11.01 3.71 -15.11
CA SER A 410 10.00 3.77 -14.06
C SER A 410 9.22 5.09 -14.10
N LEU A 411 9.90 6.21 -14.34
CA LEU A 411 9.26 7.52 -14.52
C LEU A 411 8.46 7.60 -15.82
N ALA A 412 8.98 7.04 -16.93
CA ALA A 412 8.25 6.96 -18.19
C ALA A 412 6.92 6.20 -18.02
N ARG A 413 6.96 5.07 -17.33
CA ARG A 413 5.76 4.28 -17.01
C ARG A 413 4.77 5.07 -16.16
N TRP A 414 5.25 5.75 -15.13
CA TRP A 414 4.41 6.54 -14.24
C TRP A 414 3.81 7.77 -14.95
N VAL A 415 4.56 8.46 -15.80
CA VAL A 415 4.04 9.60 -16.59
C VAL A 415 2.97 9.11 -17.58
N HIS A 416 3.15 7.92 -18.18
CA HIS A 416 2.16 7.32 -19.06
C HIS A 416 0.87 6.95 -18.30
N ASN A 417 1.00 6.30 -17.13
CA ASN A 417 -0.13 5.90 -16.28
C ASN A 417 0.25 5.84 -14.79
N PRO A 418 -0.08 6.89 -14.00
CA PRO A 418 0.25 6.96 -12.57
C PRO A 418 -0.34 5.86 -11.70
N SER A 419 -1.38 5.17 -12.17
CA SER A 419 -2.02 4.06 -11.44
C SER A 419 -1.29 2.72 -11.61
N LYS A 420 -0.40 2.60 -12.59
CA LYS A 420 0.37 1.38 -12.85
C LYS A 420 1.80 1.56 -12.35
N LYS A 421 2.06 1.11 -11.12
CA LYS A 421 3.41 1.04 -10.55
C LYS A 421 4.03 -0.33 -10.83
N SER A 422 5.33 -0.36 -11.06
CA SER A 422 6.11 -1.61 -11.17
C SER A 422 7.10 -1.67 -10.02
N ASP A 423 7.10 -2.77 -9.28
CA ASP A 423 7.93 -2.95 -8.09
C ASP A 423 9.38 -3.30 -8.43
N SER A 424 9.65 -3.70 -9.68
CA SER A 424 10.99 -4.03 -10.17
C SER A 424 11.13 -3.80 -11.68
N LEU A 425 12.38 -3.70 -12.13
CA LEU A 425 12.70 -3.63 -13.56
C LEU A 425 12.13 -4.83 -14.34
N HIS A 426 12.26 -6.03 -13.81
CA HIS A 426 11.81 -7.26 -14.48
C HIS A 426 10.28 -7.29 -14.64
N ASN A 427 9.53 -6.84 -13.63
CA ASN A 427 8.07 -6.70 -13.73
C ASN A 427 7.68 -5.62 -14.76
N LEU A 428 8.38 -4.48 -14.76
CA LEU A 428 8.14 -3.42 -15.73
C LEU A 428 8.36 -3.91 -17.17
N VAL A 429 9.47 -4.62 -17.40
CA VAL A 429 9.85 -5.16 -18.71
C VAL A 429 8.87 -6.24 -19.17
N ARG A 430 8.43 -7.11 -18.28
CA ARG A 430 7.39 -8.10 -18.58
C ARG A 430 6.11 -7.43 -19.03
N ASP A 431 5.67 -6.42 -18.28
CA ASP A 431 4.41 -5.69 -18.56
C ASP A 431 4.48 -4.82 -19.81
N ALA A 432 5.64 -4.21 -20.11
CA ALA A 432 5.80 -3.28 -21.22
C ALA A 432 6.24 -3.97 -22.52
N LEU A 433 7.07 -5.01 -22.43
CA LEU A 433 7.73 -5.64 -23.57
C LEU A 433 7.34 -7.11 -23.77
N GLY A 434 6.66 -7.73 -22.79
CA GLY A 434 6.39 -9.17 -22.82
C GLY A 434 7.66 -10.03 -22.64
N ILE A 435 8.77 -9.47 -22.18
CA ILE A 435 10.01 -10.19 -21.92
C ILE A 435 9.98 -10.77 -20.52
N ASP A 436 10.07 -12.08 -20.40
CA ASP A 436 10.18 -12.77 -19.12
C ASP A 436 11.66 -12.98 -18.78
N VAL A 437 12.09 -12.38 -17.67
CA VAL A 437 13.50 -12.44 -17.23
C VAL A 437 13.62 -13.54 -16.18
N PRO A 438 14.53 -14.53 -16.34
CA PRO A 438 14.73 -15.56 -15.34
C PRO A 438 15.05 -14.94 -13.97
N ALA A 439 14.18 -15.15 -12.99
CA ALA A 439 14.44 -14.72 -11.62
C ALA A 439 15.33 -15.76 -10.92
N PRO A 440 16.33 -15.35 -10.13
CA PRO A 440 17.06 -16.28 -9.27
C PRO A 440 16.06 -16.89 -8.29
N HIS A 441 15.97 -18.21 -8.24
CA HIS A 441 15.16 -18.91 -7.25
C HIS A 441 15.80 -18.71 -5.87
N ALA A 442 15.11 -17.99 -5.00
CA ALA A 442 15.58 -17.64 -3.65
C ALA A 442 15.85 -18.86 -2.72
N ASP A 443 15.47 -20.06 -3.16
CA ASP A 443 15.53 -21.30 -2.35
C ASP A 443 16.55 -22.34 -2.87
N GLN A 444 17.38 -22.01 -3.86
CA GLN A 444 18.40 -22.96 -4.34
C GLN A 444 19.76 -22.67 -3.69
N LEU A 445 20.29 -23.64 -2.96
CA LEU A 445 21.64 -23.64 -2.38
C LEU A 445 22.77 -23.56 -3.44
N LEU A 446 22.44 -23.84 -4.71
CA LEU A 446 23.27 -23.61 -5.90
C LEU A 446 22.30 -23.23 -7.04
N PRO A 447 22.30 -21.99 -7.53
CA PRO A 447 21.47 -21.61 -8.66
C PRO A 447 21.98 -22.30 -9.93
N GLU A 448 21.17 -23.21 -10.50
CA GLU A 448 21.46 -23.84 -11.81
C GLU A 448 21.27 -22.88 -12.99
N THR A 449 20.56 -21.76 -12.78
CA THR A 449 20.50 -20.64 -13.72
C THR A 449 21.20 -19.45 -13.09
N GLU A 450 22.28 -18.97 -13.74
CA GLU A 450 22.89 -17.70 -13.35
C GLU A 450 21.85 -16.59 -13.41
N ALA A 451 21.67 -15.86 -12.28
CA ALA A 451 20.89 -14.64 -12.30
C ALA A 451 21.46 -13.72 -13.39
N VAL A 452 20.58 -13.09 -14.19
CA VAL A 452 21.04 -12.11 -15.19
C VAL A 452 21.95 -11.08 -14.51
N GLY A 453 23.08 -10.79 -15.15
CA GLY A 453 24.06 -9.84 -14.60
C GLY A 453 23.60 -8.39 -14.75
N ALA A 454 24.41 -7.48 -14.22
CA ALA A 454 24.10 -6.05 -14.30
C ALA A 454 24.07 -5.54 -15.75
N GLY A 455 24.85 -6.11 -16.67
CA GLY A 455 24.83 -5.74 -18.09
C GLY A 455 23.46 -5.96 -18.75
N VAL A 456 22.84 -7.10 -18.47
CA VAL A 456 21.48 -7.40 -18.99
C VAL A 456 20.44 -6.46 -18.34
N ASP A 457 20.51 -6.14 -17.05
CA ASP A 457 19.63 -5.16 -16.43
C ASP A 457 19.80 -3.75 -17.05
N ALA A 458 21.00 -3.37 -17.42
CA ALA A 458 21.27 -2.13 -18.15
C ALA A 458 20.60 -2.14 -19.54
N TRP A 459 20.71 -3.25 -20.27
CA TRP A 459 20.05 -3.44 -21.56
C TRP A 459 18.53 -3.41 -21.44
N LEU A 460 17.95 -4.11 -20.46
CA LEU A 460 16.53 -4.10 -20.19
C LEU A 460 16.01 -2.70 -19.85
N SER A 461 16.78 -1.91 -19.10
CA SER A 461 16.44 -0.52 -18.79
C SER A 461 16.35 0.34 -20.04
N LEU A 462 17.29 0.18 -20.97
CA LEU A 462 17.32 0.91 -22.25
C LEU A 462 16.13 0.51 -23.13
N ARG A 463 15.89 -0.78 -23.31
CA ARG A 463 14.75 -1.31 -24.10
C ARG A 463 13.40 -0.87 -23.54
N ALA A 464 13.24 -0.91 -22.22
CA ALA A 464 12.01 -0.46 -21.58
C ALA A 464 11.80 1.05 -21.76
N TRP A 465 12.86 1.84 -21.69
CA TRP A 465 12.80 3.28 -21.92
C TRP A 465 12.33 3.59 -23.34
N ASP A 466 12.90 2.98 -24.36
CA ASP A 466 12.55 3.21 -25.76
C ASP A 466 11.08 2.84 -26.04
N ALA A 467 10.67 1.68 -25.57
CA ALA A 467 9.28 1.22 -25.74
C ALA A 467 8.29 2.19 -25.06
N LEU A 468 8.50 2.50 -23.78
CA LEU A 468 7.58 3.33 -23.01
C LEU A 468 7.54 4.78 -23.52
N THR A 469 8.68 5.35 -23.91
CA THR A 469 8.71 6.72 -24.43
C THR A 469 8.12 6.83 -25.83
N SER A 470 8.16 5.75 -26.64
CA SER A 470 7.49 5.72 -27.95
C SER A 470 5.97 5.83 -27.85
N GLU A 471 5.38 5.33 -26.75
CA GLU A 471 3.93 5.38 -26.49
C GLU A 471 3.46 6.74 -25.92
N LEU A 472 4.39 7.59 -25.45
CA LEU A 472 4.04 8.87 -24.85
C LEU A 472 3.58 9.88 -25.91
N ASP A 473 2.51 10.59 -25.61
CA ASP A 473 2.13 11.77 -26.37
C ASP A 473 3.15 12.91 -26.19
N PRO A 474 3.15 13.93 -27.08
CA PRO A 474 4.15 14.99 -27.03
C PRO A 474 4.18 15.76 -25.71
N GLY A 475 3.03 16.00 -25.05
CA GLY A 475 2.94 16.70 -23.76
C GLY A 475 3.56 15.89 -22.64
N SER A 476 3.16 14.62 -22.50
CA SER A 476 3.73 13.69 -21.51
C SER A 476 5.23 13.49 -21.72
N ARG A 477 5.69 13.45 -22.97
CA ARG A 477 7.12 13.37 -23.29
C ARG A 477 7.88 14.61 -22.84
N ALA A 478 7.33 15.82 -23.04
CA ALA A 478 7.91 17.07 -22.58
C ALA A 478 7.97 17.12 -21.05
N VAL A 479 6.91 16.71 -20.35
CA VAL A 479 6.91 16.61 -18.88
C VAL A 479 8.01 15.68 -18.38
N LEU A 480 8.17 14.50 -19.00
CA LEU A 480 9.21 13.56 -18.65
C LEU A 480 10.61 14.15 -18.85
N ALA A 481 10.88 14.75 -20.01
CA ALA A 481 12.20 15.26 -20.38
C ALA A 481 12.57 16.57 -19.65
N ASP A 482 11.63 17.49 -19.49
CA ASP A 482 11.89 18.85 -19.00
C ASP A 482 11.67 19.01 -17.50
N ILE A 483 10.92 18.08 -16.86
CA ILE A 483 10.56 18.16 -15.45
C ILE A 483 11.07 16.95 -14.67
N GLU A 484 10.62 15.72 -15.00
CA GLU A 484 10.84 14.58 -14.13
C GLU A 484 12.29 14.07 -14.15
N ILE A 485 12.92 13.99 -15.32
CA ILE A 485 14.31 13.53 -15.43
C ILE A 485 15.29 14.53 -14.80
N PRO A 486 15.23 15.84 -15.09
CA PRO A 486 16.13 16.82 -14.45
C PRO A 486 16.01 16.86 -12.93
N LEU A 487 14.82 16.59 -12.40
CA LEU A 487 14.55 16.62 -10.97
C LEU A 487 15.23 15.48 -10.19
N LEU A 488 15.55 14.33 -10.84
CA LEU A 488 16.16 13.17 -10.18
C LEU A 488 17.44 13.51 -9.41
N ALA A 489 18.36 14.26 -10.04
CA ALA A 489 19.65 14.63 -9.43
C ALA A 489 19.44 15.62 -8.26
N ILE A 490 18.47 16.53 -8.40
CA ILE A 490 18.13 17.51 -7.36
C ILE A 490 17.58 16.80 -6.13
N LEU A 491 16.64 15.89 -6.31
CA LEU A 491 16.06 15.12 -5.20
C LEU A 491 17.09 14.20 -4.54
N ALA A 492 17.95 13.54 -5.34
CA ALA A 492 19.04 12.72 -4.81
C ALA A 492 20.01 13.56 -3.93
N TRP A 493 20.29 14.81 -4.36
CA TRP A 493 21.07 15.76 -3.60
C TRP A 493 20.37 16.20 -2.31
N MET A 494 19.10 16.63 -2.37
CA MET A 494 18.31 17.04 -1.22
C MET A 494 18.20 15.92 -0.16
N GLU A 495 17.95 14.69 -0.59
CA GLU A 495 17.90 13.51 0.30
C GLU A 495 19.25 13.23 0.97
N ARG A 496 20.35 13.49 0.29
CA ARG A 496 21.71 13.34 0.85
C ARG A 496 22.01 14.43 1.86
N GLU A 497 21.73 15.67 1.51
CA GLU A 497 21.96 16.81 2.43
C GLU A 497 21.07 16.70 3.67
N GLY A 498 19.80 16.35 3.51
CA GLY A 498 18.86 16.29 4.61
C GLY A 498 18.66 17.64 5.30
N ILE A 499 18.07 17.66 6.48
CA ILE A 499 17.86 18.85 7.30
C ILE A 499 18.28 18.57 8.75
N ALA A 500 18.98 19.52 9.40
CA ALA A 500 19.41 19.35 10.78
C ALA A 500 18.24 19.43 11.76
N LEU A 501 18.33 18.67 12.86
CA LEU A 501 17.29 18.58 13.87
C LEU A 501 17.87 18.85 15.28
N ASP A 502 17.25 19.74 16.04
CA ASP A 502 17.53 19.93 17.47
C ASP A 502 16.95 18.79 18.29
N GLN A 503 17.75 17.76 18.49
CA GLN A 503 17.36 16.55 19.22
C GLN A 503 17.02 16.82 20.69
N LYS A 504 17.62 17.87 21.30
CA LYS A 504 17.35 18.23 22.72
C LYS A 504 15.97 18.87 22.84
N ALA A 505 15.67 19.84 21.98
CA ALA A 505 14.34 20.45 21.92
C ALA A 505 13.25 19.39 21.63
N LEU A 506 13.52 18.50 20.69
CA LEU A 506 12.59 17.41 20.35
C LEU A 506 12.35 16.43 21.51
N ALA A 507 13.39 16.09 22.29
CA ALA A 507 13.26 15.23 23.46
C ALA A 507 12.42 15.90 24.58
N LEU A 508 12.65 17.19 24.85
CA LEU A 508 11.84 17.95 25.81
C LEU A 508 10.37 18.02 25.41
N LEU A 509 10.11 18.18 24.12
CA LEU A 509 8.75 18.18 23.58
C LEU A 509 8.07 16.81 23.74
N ASP A 510 8.79 15.71 23.48
CA ASP A 510 8.27 14.35 23.71
C ASP A 510 7.93 14.08 25.18
N GLU A 511 8.79 14.48 26.11
CA GLU A 511 8.54 14.35 27.55
C GLU A 511 7.27 15.11 27.99
N ARG A 512 7.08 16.33 27.47
CA ARG A 512 5.87 17.12 27.74
C ARG A 512 4.62 16.47 27.19
N LEU A 513 4.66 16.01 25.94
CA LEU A 513 3.54 15.30 25.33
C LEU A 513 3.24 13.96 26.01
N ALA A 514 4.28 13.24 26.47
CA ALA A 514 4.11 12.02 27.26
C ALA A 514 3.37 12.30 28.59
N ALA A 515 3.64 13.43 29.23
CA ALA A 515 2.89 13.85 30.41
C ALA A 515 1.43 14.17 30.06
N THR A 516 1.18 14.90 28.95
CA THR A 516 -0.18 15.19 28.48
C THR A 516 -0.96 13.92 28.15
N VAL A 517 -0.36 12.94 27.48
CA VAL A 517 -1.01 11.64 27.18
C VAL A 517 -1.49 10.97 28.48
N ARG A 518 -0.61 10.86 29.49
CA ARG A 518 -0.96 10.27 30.80
C ARG A 518 -2.08 11.04 31.53
N GLU A 519 -2.02 12.37 31.48
CA GLU A 519 -3.04 13.23 32.10
C GLU A 519 -4.40 13.01 31.45
N ARG A 520 -4.49 13.04 30.10
CA ARG A 520 -5.74 12.85 29.37
C ARG A 520 -6.28 11.42 29.48
N GLU A 521 -5.40 10.43 29.58
CA GLU A 521 -5.76 9.04 29.88
C GLU A 521 -6.40 8.93 31.27
N ALA A 522 -5.78 9.52 32.29
CA ALA A 522 -6.31 9.52 33.66
C ALA A 522 -7.66 10.27 33.75
N GLU A 523 -7.81 11.39 33.05
CA GLU A 523 -9.08 12.12 32.94
C GLU A 523 -10.17 11.26 32.32
N ALA A 524 -9.88 10.58 31.19
CA ALA A 524 -10.81 9.67 30.53
C ALA A 524 -11.27 8.54 31.47
N PHE A 525 -10.33 7.90 32.19
CA PHE A 525 -10.63 6.83 33.16
C PHE A 525 -11.43 7.32 34.36
N ALA A 526 -11.12 8.53 34.84
CA ALA A 526 -11.89 9.13 35.94
C ALA A 526 -13.35 9.37 35.59
N VAL A 527 -13.66 9.70 34.34
CA VAL A 527 -15.03 9.92 33.86
C VAL A 527 -15.84 8.64 33.78
N ILE A 528 -15.23 7.52 33.36
CA ILE A 528 -15.93 6.23 33.19
C ILE A 528 -15.76 5.30 34.39
N GLY A 529 -14.84 5.59 35.31
CA GLY A 529 -14.62 4.84 36.55
C GLY A 529 -13.80 3.55 36.43
N HIS A 530 -13.22 3.28 35.25
CA HIS A 530 -12.35 2.12 35.02
C HIS A 530 -11.33 2.37 33.90
N ASP A 531 -10.29 1.54 33.83
CA ASP A 531 -9.28 1.58 32.79
C ASP A 531 -9.80 0.95 31.48
N VAL A 532 -9.44 1.56 30.34
CA VAL A 532 -9.78 1.09 28.99
C VAL A 532 -8.64 1.40 28.03
N ASN A 533 -8.44 0.56 27.03
CA ASN A 533 -7.47 0.91 25.98
C ASN A 533 -8.08 1.93 25.01
N LEU A 534 -7.70 3.22 25.17
CA LEU A 534 -8.16 4.34 24.32
C LEU A 534 -7.74 4.23 22.85
N GLY A 535 -6.81 3.32 22.53
CA GLY A 535 -6.43 2.96 21.15
C GLY A 535 -7.27 1.81 20.55
N SER A 536 -8.13 1.13 21.33
CA SER A 536 -8.91 -0.01 20.87
C SER A 536 -10.31 0.40 20.39
N PRO A 537 -10.60 0.33 19.05
CA PRO A 537 -11.93 0.66 18.55
C PRO A 537 -13.04 -0.16 19.19
N LYS A 538 -12.79 -1.44 19.49
CA LYS A 538 -13.76 -2.34 20.09
C LYS A 538 -14.13 -1.92 21.52
N GLN A 539 -13.14 -1.63 22.35
CA GLN A 539 -13.39 -1.19 23.73
C GLN A 539 -14.05 0.18 23.79
N LEU A 540 -13.65 1.09 22.89
CA LEU A 540 -14.30 2.40 22.79
C LEU A 540 -15.76 2.33 22.37
N GLN A 541 -16.13 1.40 21.49
CA GLN A 541 -17.53 1.19 21.13
C GLN A 541 -18.37 0.77 22.35
N THR A 542 -17.87 -0.13 23.18
CA THR A 542 -18.53 -0.53 24.44
C THR A 542 -18.72 0.68 25.36
N VAL A 543 -17.64 1.45 25.61
CA VAL A 543 -17.72 2.64 26.45
C VAL A 543 -18.70 3.67 25.90
N LEU A 544 -18.58 4.03 24.62
CA LEU A 544 -19.39 5.11 24.03
C LEU A 544 -20.86 4.75 23.89
N PHE A 545 -21.16 3.54 23.38
CA PHE A 545 -22.52 3.17 22.95
C PHE A 545 -23.29 2.33 23.96
N GLU A 546 -22.59 1.60 24.84
CA GLU A 546 -23.23 0.72 25.84
C GLU A 546 -23.19 1.34 27.24
N GLU A 547 -22.02 1.84 27.70
CA GLU A 547 -21.87 2.41 29.04
C GLU A 547 -22.37 3.85 29.12
N LEU A 548 -21.95 4.72 28.18
CA LEU A 548 -22.33 6.12 28.13
C LEU A 548 -23.63 6.37 27.36
N GLY A 549 -24.19 5.35 26.68
CA GLY A 549 -25.45 5.43 25.95
C GLY A 549 -25.48 6.46 24.82
N MET A 550 -24.33 6.79 24.23
CA MET A 550 -24.25 7.79 23.17
C MET A 550 -24.89 7.32 21.87
N PRO A 551 -25.34 8.24 21.00
CA PRO A 551 -25.82 7.88 19.66
C PRO A 551 -24.74 7.15 18.87
N LYS A 552 -25.15 6.09 18.17
CA LYS A 552 -24.25 5.30 17.33
C LYS A 552 -23.73 6.13 16.16
N THR A 553 -22.45 6.07 15.91
CA THR A 553 -21.79 6.70 14.76
C THR A 553 -22.07 5.91 13.49
N ARG A 554 -21.44 6.31 12.36
CA ARG A 554 -21.53 5.58 11.09
C ARG A 554 -21.13 4.10 11.26
N ALA A 555 -21.98 3.20 10.75
CA ALA A 555 -21.70 1.77 10.75
C ALA A 555 -20.47 1.44 9.88
N THR A 556 -19.64 0.50 10.35
CA THR A 556 -18.47 -0.06 9.66
C THR A 556 -18.60 -1.58 9.61
N LYS A 557 -17.70 -2.26 8.91
CA LYS A 557 -17.71 -3.74 8.84
C LYS A 557 -17.55 -4.41 10.22
N THR A 558 -16.97 -3.72 11.21
CA THR A 558 -16.65 -4.28 12.54
C THR A 558 -17.39 -3.57 13.69
N GLY A 559 -18.47 -2.86 13.40
CA GLY A 559 -19.27 -2.13 14.38
C GLY A 559 -19.51 -0.68 13.96
N PHE A 560 -19.28 0.27 14.87
CA PHE A 560 -19.47 1.70 14.61
C PHE A 560 -18.12 2.43 14.57
N SER A 561 -18.00 3.43 13.69
CA SER A 561 -16.74 4.17 13.53
C SER A 561 -16.38 4.90 14.83
N THR A 562 -15.11 4.76 15.22
CA THR A 562 -14.47 5.54 16.28
C THR A 562 -13.30 6.37 15.72
N ASP A 563 -13.32 6.69 14.40
CA ASP A 563 -12.33 7.59 13.82
C ASP A 563 -12.48 9.02 14.35
N ALA A 564 -11.43 9.83 14.17
CA ALA A 564 -11.40 11.18 14.72
C ALA A 564 -12.57 12.05 14.25
N SER A 565 -12.96 11.94 12.97
CA SER A 565 -14.10 12.70 12.42
C SER A 565 -15.43 12.28 13.05
N ALA A 566 -15.66 10.96 13.16
CA ALA A 566 -16.89 10.45 13.78
C ALA A 566 -16.99 10.83 15.27
N LEU A 567 -15.86 10.82 16.00
CA LEU A 567 -15.82 11.24 17.39
C LEU A 567 -15.98 12.75 17.56
N GLN A 568 -15.45 13.55 16.65
CA GLN A 568 -15.69 15.01 16.64
C GLN A 568 -17.15 15.33 16.36
N ASP A 569 -17.77 14.69 15.33
CA ASP A 569 -19.19 14.84 15.04
C ASP A 569 -20.04 14.43 16.25
N LEU A 570 -19.62 13.38 16.97
CA LEU A 570 -20.29 12.90 18.18
C LEU A 570 -20.13 13.90 19.33
N GLN A 571 -18.94 14.48 19.55
CA GLN A 571 -18.69 15.50 20.57
C GLN A 571 -19.49 16.78 20.29
N GLU A 572 -19.63 17.18 19.03
CA GLU A 572 -20.43 18.35 18.66
C GLU A 572 -21.94 18.13 18.90
N SER A 573 -22.42 16.95 18.60
CA SER A 573 -23.85 16.60 18.77
C SER A 573 -24.20 16.20 20.21
N ASN A 574 -23.28 15.60 20.93
CA ASN A 574 -23.45 15.09 22.31
C ASN A 574 -22.19 15.37 23.13
N PRO A 575 -21.96 16.63 23.55
CA PRO A 575 -20.75 17.01 24.31
C PRO A 575 -20.59 16.17 25.58
N HIS A 576 -19.42 15.56 25.75
CA HIS A 576 -19.15 14.73 26.93
C HIS A 576 -17.66 14.79 27.33
N PRO A 577 -17.33 14.91 28.65
CA PRO A 577 -15.94 15.02 29.11
C PRO A 577 -15.05 13.85 28.70
N PHE A 578 -15.59 12.64 28.57
CA PHE A 578 -14.85 11.49 28.06
C PHE A 578 -14.38 11.69 26.61
N LEU A 579 -15.23 12.25 25.74
CA LEU A 579 -14.85 12.53 24.35
C LEU A 579 -13.80 13.62 24.24
N ASP A 580 -13.88 14.66 25.09
CA ASP A 580 -12.86 15.71 25.17
C ASP A 580 -11.49 15.10 25.53
N ALA A 581 -11.45 14.30 26.60
CA ALA A 581 -10.24 13.64 27.04
C ALA A 581 -9.69 12.64 25.99
N LEU A 582 -10.58 11.84 25.37
CA LEU A 582 -10.23 10.87 24.32
C LEU A 582 -9.65 11.54 23.07
N LEU A 583 -10.27 12.61 22.58
CA LEU A 583 -9.78 13.36 21.40
C LEU A 583 -8.43 13.99 21.69
N ALA A 584 -8.29 14.66 22.84
CA ALA A 584 -7.01 15.26 23.26
C ALA A 584 -5.91 14.20 23.47
N HIS A 585 -6.23 13.06 24.05
CA HIS A 585 -5.30 11.92 24.18
C HIS A 585 -4.81 11.42 22.81
N ARG A 586 -5.72 11.25 21.84
CA ARG A 586 -5.38 10.79 20.49
C ARG A 586 -4.52 11.80 19.74
N ASP A 587 -4.83 13.07 19.84
CA ASP A 587 -4.04 14.13 19.22
C ASP A 587 -2.61 14.16 19.78
N ALA A 588 -2.47 14.12 21.10
CA ALA A 588 -1.16 14.06 21.75
C ALA A 588 -0.38 12.77 21.38
N THR A 589 -1.06 11.63 21.32
CA THR A 589 -0.46 10.35 20.93
C THR A 589 0.03 10.38 19.49
N LYS A 590 -0.77 10.94 18.56
CA LYS A 590 -0.39 11.09 17.14
C LYS A 590 0.84 12.00 16.99
N LEU A 591 0.90 13.10 17.72
CA LEU A 591 2.05 14.01 17.71
C LEU A 591 3.31 13.32 18.25
N ARG A 592 3.20 12.53 19.33
CA ARG A 592 4.31 11.71 19.83
C ARG A 592 4.82 10.69 18.82
N GLN A 593 3.92 10.05 18.05
CA GLN A 593 4.32 9.14 16.98
C GLN A 593 5.13 9.87 15.89
N ILE A 594 4.76 11.12 15.55
CA ILE A 594 5.55 11.94 14.61
C ILE A 594 6.94 12.22 15.21
N ILE A 595 7.02 12.64 16.48
CA ILE A 595 8.29 12.92 17.16
C ILE A 595 9.18 11.67 17.23
N GLU A 596 8.63 10.52 17.59
CA GLU A 596 9.37 9.26 17.65
C GLU A 596 9.89 8.85 16.28
N GLY A 597 9.06 8.99 15.22
CA GLY A 597 9.49 8.78 13.85
C GLY A 597 10.65 9.68 13.45
N LEU A 598 10.62 10.96 13.84
CA LEU A 598 11.71 11.90 13.59
C LEU A 598 12.99 11.51 14.37
N ARG A 599 12.87 11.13 15.65
CA ARG A 599 14.02 10.73 16.48
C ARG A 599 14.73 9.49 15.92
N VAL A 600 13.97 8.49 15.49
CA VAL A 600 14.52 7.28 14.87
C VAL A 600 15.19 7.58 13.52
N ALA A 601 14.70 8.57 12.79
CA ALA A 601 15.19 8.94 11.48
C ALA A 601 16.45 9.85 11.50
N VAL A 602 16.86 10.35 12.68
CA VAL A 602 18.09 11.15 12.77
C VAL A 602 19.30 10.29 12.51
N ALA A 603 20.06 10.64 11.48
CA ALA A 603 21.30 9.96 11.12
C ALA A 603 22.49 10.38 12.04
N GLY A 604 23.63 9.73 11.86
CA GLY A 604 24.85 9.98 12.65
C GLY A 604 25.43 11.40 12.53
N ASP A 605 25.06 12.14 11.50
CA ASP A 605 25.40 13.54 11.25
C ASP A 605 24.45 14.55 11.94
N GLY A 606 23.43 14.06 12.65
CA GLY A 606 22.43 14.89 13.31
C GLY A 606 21.33 15.44 12.40
N ARG A 607 21.23 14.90 11.18
CA ARG A 607 20.27 15.35 10.16
C ARG A 607 19.21 14.27 9.89
N VAL A 608 18.08 14.70 9.36
CA VAL A 608 16.99 13.84 8.88
C VAL A 608 17.04 13.81 7.36
N HIS A 609 17.17 12.61 6.79
CA HIS A 609 17.26 12.37 5.35
C HIS A 609 15.97 11.73 4.84
N THR A 610 14.94 12.55 4.63
CA THR A 610 13.69 12.06 4.05
C THR A 610 13.87 11.55 2.63
N THR A 611 13.02 10.63 2.18
CA THR A 611 12.97 10.18 0.79
C THR A 611 11.85 10.91 0.06
N PHE A 612 12.14 11.58 -1.04
CA PHE A 612 11.14 12.22 -1.91
C PHE A 612 10.67 11.25 -3.00
N ASP A 613 9.46 10.73 -2.88
CA ASP A 613 8.88 9.86 -3.90
C ASP A 613 8.23 10.69 -5.01
N GLN A 614 8.84 10.70 -6.22
CA GLN A 614 8.29 11.37 -7.39
C GLN A 614 7.03 10.71 -7.93
N MET A 615 6.88 9.41 -7.69
CA MET A 615 5.79 8.59 -8.20
C MET A 615 4.71 8.30 -7.14
N GLY A 616 4.84 8.89 -5.95
CA GLY A 616 3.97 8.66 -4.79
C GLY A 616 2.54 9.11 -4.99
N THR A 617 2.28 10.07 -5.87
CA THR A 617 0.95 10.63 -6.13
C THR A 617 0.54 10.53 -7.59
N SER A 618 -0.75 10.44 -7.85
CA SER A 618 -1.29 10.43 -9.22
C SER A 618 -1.43 11.83 -9.83
N THR A 619 -1.20 12.90 -9.07
CA THR A 619 -1.30 14.28 -9.51
C THR A 619 0.03 14.89 -9.95
N GLY A 620 1.15 14.20 -9.71
CA GLY A 620 2.49 14.73 -9.96
C GLY A 620 3.15 15.41 -8.77
N ARG A 621 2.44 15.59 -7.64
CA ARG A 621 3.05 16.10 -6.40
C ARG A 621 4.09 15.11 -5.86
N LEU A 622 5.17 15.65 -5.27
CA LEU A 622 6.11 14.85 -4.50
C LEU A 622 5.45 14.39 -3.20
N SER A 623 5.79 13.21 -2.74
CA SER A 623 5.52 12.78 -1.36
C SER A 623 6.83 12.54 -0.61
N SER A 624 6.79 12.70 0.70
CA SER A 624 7.94 12.53 1.59
C SER A 624 7.73 11.27 2.43
N LEU A 625 8.74 10.41 2.49
CA LEU A 625 8.70 9.12 3.19
C LEU A 625 9.95 8.98 4.08
N ASP A 626 9.83 8.26 5.16
CA ASP A 626 10.90 7.79 6.05
C ASP A 626 11.90 8.87 6.52
N PRO A 627 11.43 9.93 7.21
CA PRO A 627 10.10 10.21 7.72
C PRO A 627 9.28 11.12 6.78
N ASN A 628 7.93 11.08 6.92
CA ASN A 628 7.08 12.00 6.19
C ASN A 628 7.08 13.39 6.86
N VAL A 629 7.91 14.31 6.37
CA VAL A 629 8.01 15.69 6.87
C VAL A 629 6.88 16.60 6.37
N GLN A 630 6.12 16.18 5.34
CA GLN A 630 4.99 16.94 4.80
C GLN A 630 3.73 16.84 5.68
N ASN A 631 3.68 15.86 6.60
CA ASN A 631 2.55 15.65 7.51
C ASN A 631 2.69 16.36 8.86
N ILE A 632 3.75 17.16 9.08
CA ILE A 632 3.93 17.93 10.30
C ILE A 632 2.87 19.05 10.34
N PRO A 633 2.03 19.13 11.40
CA PRO A 633 0.96 20.12 11.46
C PRO A 633 1.51 21.57 11.46
N ILE A 634 0.90 22.44 10.66
CA ILE A 634 1.32 23.85 10.55
C ILE A 634 0.48 24.76 11.46
N ARG A 635 -0.79 24.39 11.70
CA ARG A 635 -1.79 25.28 12.33
C ARG A 635 -1.90 25.14 13.83
N THR A 636 -1.30 24.11 14.43
CA THR A 636 -1.35 23.88 15.86
C THR A 636 -0.08 24.38 16.55
N ASP A 637 -0.18 24.83 17.79
CA ASP A 637 0.97 25.32 18.55
C ASP A 637 2.06 24.25 18.68
N ILE A 638 1.68 23.01 18.98
CA ILE A 638 2.62 21.88 19.08
C ILE A 638 3.24 21.56 17.71
N GLY A 639 2.48 21.64 16.62
CA GLY A 639 3.01 21.48 15.27
C GLY A 639 4.08 22.53 14.96
N ARG A 640 3.87 23.78 15.35
CA ARG A 640 4.86 24.86 15.24
C ARG A 640 6.10 24.55 16.08
N GLU A 641 5.94 24.04 17.31
CA GLU A 641 7.07 23.64 18.14
C GLU A 641 7.87 22.46 17.52
N ILE A 642 7.20 21.50 16.86
CA ILE A 642 7.89 20.45 16.10
C ILE A 642 8.67 21.07 14.93
N ARG A 643 8.08 22.02 14.19
CA ARG A 643 8.79 22.75 13.11
C ARG A 643 9.97 23.55 13.63
N ALA A 644 9.87 24.12 14.84
CA ALA A 644 10.97 24.84 15.48
C ALA A 644 12.17 23.94 15.85
N CYS A 645 11.98 22.62 15.90
CA CYS A 645 13.10 21.67 16.07
C CYS A 645 13.92 21.46 14.79
N PHE A 646 13.43 21.83 13.62
CA PHE A 646 14.19 21.79 12.37
C PHE A 646 15.02 23.08 12.24
N ILE A 647 16.32 22.93 12.24
CA ILE A 647 17.29 24.01 12.30
C ILE A 647 18.24 23.95 11.10
N ALA A 648 18.99 25.01 10.88
CA ALA A 648 20.07 25.01 9.90
C ALA A 648 21.31 24.26 10.42
N GLY A 649 22.10 23.71 9.52
CA GLY A 649 23.41 23.14 9.84
C GLY A 649 24.39 24.19 10.39
N SER A 650 25.48 23.72 10.98
CA SER A 650 26.48 24.56 11.64
C SER A 650 27.26 25.53 10.71
N ASP A 651 27.23 25.26 9.40
CA ASP A 651 27.84 26.05 8.33
C ASP A 651 26.88 27.10 7.73
N SER A 652 25.64 27.18 8.25
CA SER A 652 24.60 28.06 7.75
C SER A 652 24.17 29.07 8.84
N GLU A 653 23.71 30.27 8.43
CA GLU A 653 23.23 31.32 9.37
C GLU A 653 21.73 31.15 9.74
N GLY A 654 20.99 30.32 9.04
CA GLY A 654 19.58 30.07 9.28
C GLY A 654 18.90 29.30 8.13
N LEU A 655 17.58 29.16 8.27
CA LEU A 655 16.72 28.65 7.22
C LEU A 655 16.06 29.80 6.48
N PHE A 656 16.00 29.67 5.16
CA PHE A 656 15.26 30.54 4.27
C PHE A 656 14.12 29.74 3.63
N THR A 657 12.91 30.26 3.63
CA THR A 657 11.75 29.63 3.01
C THR A 657 11.14 30.50 1.92
N ALA A 658 10.60 29.85 0.90
CA ALA A 658 9.88 30.51 -0.19
C ALA A 658 8.63 29.70 -0.55
N ASP A 659 7.47 30.31 -0.48
CA ASP A 659 6.17 29.68 -0.69
C ASP A 659 5.35 30.40 -1.74
N TYR A 660 4.62 29.67 -2.59
CA TYR A 660 3.69 30.29 -3.53
C TYR A 660 2.41 30.76 -2.85
N SER A 661 2.13 32.03 -2.96
CA SER A 661 0.88 32.59 -2.44
C SER A 661 -0.31 32.12 -3.27
N GLN A 662 -1.18 31.29 -2.71
CA GLN A 662 -2.47 30.86 -3.28
C GLN A 662 -2.35 30.27 -4.70
N ILE A 663 -1.35 29.47 -4.97
CA ILE A 663 -1.03 28.95 -6.32
C ILE A 663 -2.23 28.30 -7.01
N GLU A 664 -3.02 27.48 -6.30
CA GLU A 664 -4.17 26.78 -6.87
C GLU A 664 -5.27 27.75 -7.35
N MET A 665 -5.49 28.84 -6.62
CA MET A 665 -6.46 29.86 -7.01
C MET A 665 -5.97 30.70 -8.20
N ARG A 666 -4.67 30.93 -8.30
CA ARG A 666 -4.04 31.60 -9.46
C ARG A 666 -4.14 30.74 -10.71
N ILE A 667 -3.92 29.42 -10.57
CA ILE A 667 -4.12 28.45 -11.64
C ILE A 667 -5.60 28.38 -12.05
N MET A 668 -6.52 28.38 -11.08
CA MET A 668 -7.96 28.42 -11.35
C MET A 668 -8.35 29.68 -12.15
N ALA A 669 -7.84 30.87 -11.77
CA ALA A 669 -8.09 32.13 -12.49
C ALA A 669 -7.59 32.05 -13.95
N HIS A 670 -6.38 31.49 -14.13
CA HIS A 670 -5.81 31.28 -15.47
C HIS A 670 -6.62 30.31 -16.32
N LEU A 671 -6.94 29.12 -15.79
CA LEU A 671 -7.63 28.05 -16.52
C LEU A 671 -9.09 28.39 -16.84
N SER A 672 -9.78 29.08 -15.92
CA SER A 672 -11.15 29.54 -16.16
C SER A 672 -11.23 30.77 -17.07
N GLY A 673 -10.17 31.57 -17.14
CA GLY A 673 -10.17 32.87 -17.81
C GLY A 673 -11.17 33.84 -17.20
N ASP A 674 -11.48 33.73 -15.89
CA ASP A 674 -12.41 34.64 -15.21
C ASP A 674 -11.76 36.00 -14.98
N GLU A 675 -12.28 37.02 -15.67
CA GLU A 675 -11.68 38.36 -15.69
C GLU A 675 -11.68 39.03 -14.34
N ALA A 676 -12.71 38.77 -13.50
CA ALA A 676 -12.79 39.39 -12.18
C ALA A 676 -11.72 38.78 -11.23
N LEU A 677 -11.48 37.48 -11.29
CA LEU A 677 -10.41 36.84 -10.51
C LEU A 677 -9.02 37.25 -11.02
N ILE A 678 -8.83 37.32 -12.32
CA ILE A 678 -7.56 37.77 -12.94
C ILE A 678 -7.24 39.20 -12.50
N GLN A 679 -8.22 40.10 -12.55
CA GLN A 679 -8.05 41.50 -12.14
C GLN A 679 -7.69 41.60 -10.66
N ALA A 680 -8.36 40.87 -9.77
CA ALA A 680 -8.06 40.86 -8.32
C ALA A 680 -6.60 40.49 -8.02
N PHE A 681 -6.05 39.52 -8.76
CA PHE A 681 -4.65 39.13 -8.61
C PHE A 681 -3.67 40.19 -9.15
N HIS A 682 -4.02 40.90 -10.21
CA HIS A 682 -3.18 42.00 -10.73
C HIS A 682 -3.18 43.23 -9.82
N GLU A 683 -4.28 43.50 -9.14
CA GLU A 683 -4.40 44.59 -8.18
C GLU A 683 -3.75 44.32 -6.83
N GLY A 684 -3.26 43.08 -6.62
CA GLY A 684 -2.61 42.68 -5.36
C GLY A 684 -3.56 42.65 -4.16
N GLU A 685 -4.88 42.56 -4.40
CA GLU A 685 -5.88 42.50 -3.35
C GLU A 685 -5.89 41.16 -2.63
N ASP A 686 -6.29 41.16 -1.35
CA ASP A 686 -6.61 39.92 -0.64
C ASP A 686 -7.80 39.25 -1.34
N LEU A 687 -7.51 38.18 -2.11
CA LEU A 687 -8.52 37.47 -2.90
C LEU A 687 -9.76 37.11 -2.09
N HIS A 688 -9.58 36.65 -0.86
CA HIS A 688 -10.71 36.23 -0.03
C HIS A 688 -11.53 37.42 0.47
N ARG A 689 -10.90 38.55 0.66
CA ARG A 689 -11.59 39.82 0.96
C ARG A 689 -12.32 40.34 -0.28
N PHE A 690 -11.66 40.36 -1.43
CA PHE A 690 -12.25 40.73 -2.70
C PHE A 690 -13.47 39.87 -3.08
N VAL A 691 -13.33 38.58 -3.04
CA VAL A 691 -14.42 37.62 -3.30
C VAL A 691 -15.54 37.80 -2.27
N GLY A 692 -15.18 37.97 -0.99
CA GLY A 692 -16.13 38.19 0.12
C GLY A 692 -16.95 39.47 -0.06
N ALA A 693 -16.31 40.58 -0.41
CA ALA A 693 -17.00 41.84 -0.70
C ALA A 693 -18.06 41.67 -1.81
N ARG A 694 -17.72 40.92 -2.85
CA ARG A 694 -18.64 40.66 -3.97
C ARG A 694 -19.78 39.68 -3.64
N ILE A 695 -19.49 38.65 -2.86
CA ILE A 695 -20.51 37.63 -2.48
C ILE A 695 -21.48 38.15 -1.45
N PHE A 696 -20.99 38.86 -0.43
CA PHE A 696 -21.84 39.42 0.63
C PHE A 696 -22.37 40.82 0.31
N GLU A 697 -22.03 41.38 -0.84
CA GLU A 697 -22.45 42.74 -1.31
C GLU A 697 -22.10 43.85 -0.28
N VAL A 698 -20.89 43.75 0.28
CA VAL A 698 -20.34 44.77 1.23
C VAL A 698 -19.07 45.41 0.65
N ALA A 699 -18.67 46.53 1.25
CA ALA A 699 -17.37 47.13 0.89
C ALA A 699 -16.21 46.21 1.36
N PRO A 700 -15.03 46.22 0.68
CA PRO A 700 -13.91 45.35 1.06
C PRO A 700 -13.46 45.48 2.52
N GLU A 701 -13.52 46.70 3.07
CA GLU A 701 -13.22 47.03 4.46
C GLU A 701 -14.21 46.42 5.45
N ASP A 702 -15.44 46.16 5.04
CA ASP A 702 -16.52 45.62 5.85
C ASP A 702 -16.54 44.07 5.86
N VAL A 703 -15.66 43.41 5.11
CA VAL A 703 -15.55 41.95 5.10
C VAL A 703 -15.00 41.46 6.43
N THR A 704 -15.86 40.86 7.23
CA THR A 704 -15.51 40.34 8.55
C THR A 704 -14.59 39.11 8.46
N PRO A 705 -13.82 38.77 9.52
CA PRO A 705 -13.01 37.55 9.55
C PRO A 705 -13.83 36.29 9.30
N LEU A 706 -15.08 36.24 9.75
CA LEU A 706 -15.99 35.11 9.51
C LEU A 706 -16.38 34.98 8.04
N MET A 707 -16.72 36.10 7.38
CA MET A 707 -17.00 36.12 5.93
C MET A 707 -15.78 35.66 5.16
N ARG A 708 -14.60 36.16 5.47
CA ARG A 708 -13.33 35.78 4.84
C ARG A 708 -13.06 34.26 5.00
N THR A 709 -13.32 33.70 6.16
CA THR A 709 -13.18 32.27 6.43
C THR A 709 -14.16 31.44 5.58
N LYS A 710 -15.45 31.88 5.50
CA LYS A 710 -16.46 31.23 4.65
C LYS A 710 -16.05 31.24 3.17
N VAL A 711 -15.57 32.38 2.68
CA VAL A 711 -15.08 32.51 1.30
C VAL A 711 -13.89 31.64 1.02
N LYS A 712 -12.91 31.60 1.93
CA LYS A 712 -11.73 30.73 1.79
C LYS A 712 -12.13 29.28 1.67
N ALA A 713 -12.96 28.79 2.57
CA ALA A 713 -13.44 27.41 2.56
C ALA A 713 -14.24 27.09 1.29
N MET A 714 -15.05 28.03 0.81
CA MET A 714 -15.84 27.89 -0.41
C MET A 714 -14.96 27.86 -1.66
N SER A 715 -14.05 28.81 -1.83
CA SER A 715 -13.17 28.91 -3.01
C SER A 715 -12.32 27.66 -3.19
N TYR A 716 -11.69 27.16 -2.10
CA TYR A 716 -10.95 25.91 -2.15
C TYR A 716 -11.87 24.70 -2.31
N GLY A 717 -12.99 24.67 -1.58
CA GLY A 717 -13.96 23.58 -1.65
C GLY A 717 -14.51 23.38 -3.08
N LEU A 718 -14.80 24.46 -3.79
CA LEU A 718 -15.27 24.41 -5.18
C LEU A 718 -14.18 23.89 -6.13
N ALA A 719 -12.93 24.33 -5.96
CA ALA A 719 -11.80 23.79 -6.72
C ALA A 719 -11.63 22.26 -6.52
N TYR A 720 -12.02 21.75 -5.35
CA TYR A 720 -11.99 20.32 -5.02
C TYR A 720 -13.30 19.57 -5.30
N GLY A 721 -14.26 20.19 -5.97
CA GLY A 721 -15.56 19.58 -6.30
C GLY A 721 -16.45 19.33 -5.09
N LEU A 722 -16.34 20.14 -4.03
CA LEU A 722 -17.13 20.01 -2.81
C LEU A 722 -18.61 20.31 -3.12
N SER A 723 -19.51 19.42 -2.68
CA SER A 723 -20.96 19.64 -2.78
C SER A 723 -21.45 20.65 -1.74
N ALA A 724 -22.66 21.19 -1.94
CA ALA A 724 -23.30 22.07 -0.95
C ALA A 724 -23.41 21.41 0.44
N PHE A 725 -23.63 20.09 0.49
CA PHE A 725 -23.63 19.33 1.75
C PHE A 725 -22.22 19.30 2.40
N GLY A 726 -21.19 19.06 1.60
CA GLY A 726 -19.79 19.08 2.10
C GLY A 726 -19.39 20.45 2.59
N LEU A 727 -19.74 21.52 1.86
CA LEU A 727 -19.49 22.90 2.27
C LEU A 727 -20.25 23.28 3.54
N ALA A 728 -21.51 22.87 3.65
CA ALA A 728 -22.33 23.08 4.86
C ALA A 728 -21.67 22.45 6.10
N LYS A 729 -21.19 21.21 5.99
CA LYS A 729 -20.47 20.51 7.06
C LYS A 729 -19.18 21.22 7.45
N GLN A 730 -18.37 21.64 6.46
CA GLN A 730 -17.10 22.32 6.67
C GLN A 730 -17.24 23.68 7.34
N LEU A 731 -18.29 24.43 6.98
CA LEU A 731 -18.57 25.78 7.51
C LEU A 731 -19.48 25.78 8.74
N ARG A 732 -20.07 24.62 9.10
CA ARG A 732 -21.05 24.46 10.18
C ARG A 732 -22.27 25.37 9.99
N ILE A 733 -22.79 25.41 8.77
CA ILE A 733 -23.97 26.18 8.36
C ILE A 733 -25.04 25.25 7.78
N PRO A 734 -26.31 25.70 7.69
CA PRO A 734 -27.34 24.94 6.99
C PRO A 734 -26.99 24.69 5.52
N THR A 735 -27.39 23.52 4.99
CA THR A 735 -27.15 23.16 3.57
C THR A 735 -27.80 24.16 2.60
N SER A 736 -28.93 24.78 2.97
CA SER A 736 -29.57 25.85 2.22
C SER A 736 -28.67 27.06 2.07
N GLU A 737 -28.07 27.52 3.18
CA GLU A 737 -27.13 28.66 3.19
C GLU A 737 -25.88 28.34 2.35
N ALA A 738 -25.32 27.15 2.48
CA ALA A 738 -24.19 26.72 1.66
C ALA A 738 -24.52 26.73 0.16
N LYS A 739 -25.74 26.31 -0.20
CA LYS A 739 -26.21 26.33 -1.60
C LYS A 739 -26.40 27.75 -2.12
N GLU A 740 -26.90 28.68 -1.31
CA GLU A 740 -27.03 30.09 -1.65
C GLU A 740 -25.66 30.73 -1.88
N LEU A 741 -24.70 30.51 -0.98
CA LEU A 741 -23.31 30.98 -1.12
C LEU A 741 -22.67 30.46 -2.41
N MET A 742 -22.84 29.18 -2.72
CA MET A 742 -22.33 28.59 -3.97
C MET A 742 -23.00 29.20 -5.20
N THR A 743 -24.30 29.44 -5.17
CA THR A 743 -25.05 30.04 -6.26
C THR A 743 -24.58 31.45 -6.50
N GLU A 744 -24.37 32.25 -5.45
CA GLU A 744 -23.88 33.62 -5.55
C GLU A 744 -22.44 33.65 -6.06
N TYR A 745 -21.57 32.74 -5.57
CA TYR A 745 -20.21 32.60 -6.10
C TYR A 745 -20.22 32.36 -7.60
N PHE A 746 -20.99 31.41 -8.10
CA PHE A 746 -21.04 31.10 -9.52
C PHE A 746 -21.81 32.13 -10.35
N ARG A 747 -22.65 32.94 -9.73
CA ARG A 747 -23.25 34.11 -10.37
C ARG A 747 -22.21 35.20 -10.65
N ARG A 748 -21.26 35.38 -9.73
CA ARG A 748 -20.18 36.38 -9.82
C ARG A 748 -19.00 35.88 -10.65
N PHE A 749 -18.67 34.60 -10.52
CA PHE A 749 -17.55 33.93 -11.19
C PHE A 749 -18.04 32.82 -12.13
N GLY A 750 -18.84 33.21 -13.13
CA GLY A 750 -19.50 32.28 -14.04
C GLY A 750 -18.54 31.45 -14.88
N LYS A 751 -17.40 32.03 -15.29
CA LYS A 751 -16.38 31.34 -16.07
C LYS A 751 -15.70 30.23 -15.26
N VAL A 752 -15.60 30.36 -13.92
CA VAL A 752 -15.11 29.27 -13.05
C VAL A 752 -16.06 28.07 -13.12
N ARG A 753 -17.38 28.29 -13.01
CA ARG A 753 -18.37 27.20 -13.14
C ARG A 753 -18.29 26.53 -14.50
N ASP A 754 -18.22 27.33 -15.56
CA ASP A 754 -18.17 26.82 -16.93
C ASP A 754 -16.91 25.97 -17.16
N TYR A 755 -15.77 26.43 -16.64
CA TYR A 755 -14.53 25.68 -16.66
C TYR A 755 -14.66 24.32 -15.91
N LEU A 756 -15.17 24.32 -14.68
CA LEU A 756 -15.34 23.11 -13.89
C LEU A 756 -16.25 22.08 -14.59
N ASN A 757 -17.34 22.54 -15.19
CA ASN A 757 -18.24 21.67 -15.97
C ASN A 757 -17.56 21.13 -17.23
N THR A 758 -16.80 21.98 -17.93
CA THR A 758 -16.11 21.63 -19.17
C THR A 758 -15.02 20.57 -18.92
N VAL A 759 -14.22 20.71 -17.86
CA VAL A 759 -13.16 19.76 -17.52
C VAL A 759 -13.71 18.35 -17.36
N VAL A 760 -14.81 18.18 -16.62
CA VAL A 760 -15.43 16.85 -16.43
C VAL A 760 -16.01 16.31 -17.73
N ALA A 761 -16.71 17.17 -18.50
CA ALA A 761 -17.29 16.76 -19.77
C ALA A 761 -16.21 16.32 -20.78
N GLU A 762 -15.11 17.07 -20.87
CA GLU A 762 -13.99 16.72 -21.73
C GLU A 762 -13.28 15.44 -21.25
N ALA A 763 -13.08 15.30 -19.93
CA ALA A 763 -12.45 14.10 -19.36
C ALA A 763 -13.27 12.82 -19.63
N LYS A 764 -14.61 12.92 -19.63
CA LYS A 764 -15.49 11.79 -20.03
C LYS A 764 -15.32 11.39 -21.50
N VAL A 765 -15.02 12.33 -22.37
CA VAL A 765 -14.81 12.06 -23.81
C VAL A 765 -13.38 11.61 -24.09
N LYS A 766 -12.38 12.29 -23.52
CA LYS A 766 -10.96 12.02 -23.75
C LYS A 766 -10.44 10.83 -22.95
N GLY A 767 -11.06 10.51 -21.80
CA GLY A 767 -10.58 9.49 -20.84
C GLY A 767 -9.49 10.00 -19.89
N TYR A 768 -9.06 11.26 -19.98
CA TYR A 768 -8.02 11.85 -19.15
C TYR A 768 -8.22 13.35 -18.95
N THR A 769 -7.52 13.91 -17.97
CA THR A 769 -7.29 15.35 -17.80
C THR A 769 -5.83 15.69 -18.05
N GLU A 770 -5.53 16.96 -18.31
CA GLU A 770 -4.19 17.43 -18.70
C GLU A 770 -3.83 18.73 -17.98
N THR A 771 -2.56 18.89 -17.56
CA THR A 771 -2.02 20.16 -17.02
C THR A 771 -1.64 21.11 -18.15
N ILE A 772 -1.35 22.36 -17.82
CA ILE A 772 -0.86 23.35 -18.82
C ILE A 772 0.49 22.96 -19.44
N PHE A 773 1.21 22.02 -18.83
CA PHE A 773 2.50 21.50 -19.32
C PHE A 773 2.35 20.19 -20.10
N GLY A 774 1.15 19.62 -20.18
CA GLY A 774 0.88 18.41 -20.92
C GLY A 774 0.96 17.12 -20.09
N ARG A 775 1.01 17.20 -18.75
CA ARG A 775 0.89 16.01 -17.89
C ARG A 775 -0.52 15.46 -17.98
N ARG A 776 -0.67 14.20 -18.39
CA ARG A 776 -1.96 13.53 -18.48
C ARG A 776 -2.20 12.63 -17.28
N ARG A 777 -3.46 12.62 -16.82
CA ARG A 777 -3.96 11.68 -15.82
C ARG A 777 -5.18 10.96 -16.36
N PRO A 778 -5.11 9.63 -16.59
CA PRO A 778 -6.25 8.83 -17.02
C PRO A 778 -7.31 8.68 -15.93
N PHE A 779 -8.60 8.62 -16.34
CA PHE A 779 -9.75 8.43 -15.47
C PHE A 779 -10.70 7.36 -16.03
N PRO A 780 -10.34 6.09 -16.02
CA PRO A 780 -11.21 5.01 -16.53
C PRO A 780 -12.54 4.93 -15.77
N ASP A 781 -12.55 5.28 -14.48
CA ASP A 781 -13.71 5.24 -13.59
C ASP A 781 -14.81 6.27 -13.94
N LEU A 782 -14.55 7.24 -14.80
CA LEU A 782 -15.58 8.16 -15.32
C LEU A 782 -16.66 7.44 -16.15
N ALA A 783 -16.32 6.26 -16.69
CA ALA A 783 -17.27 5.41 -17.42
C ALA A 783 -17.93 4.33 -16.50
N SER A 784 -17.62 4.31 -15.21
CA SER A 784 -18.14 3.29 -14.29
C SER A 784 -19.67 3.33 -14.20
N PRO A 785 -20.35 2.17 -14.27
CA PRO A 785 -21.79 2.06 -14.01
C PRO A 785 -22.13 2.37 -12.54
N ASN A 786 -21.18 2.19 -11.61
CA ASN A 786 -21.35 2.52 -10.21
C ASN A 786 -21.30 4.04 -10.00
N ARG A 787 -22.42 4.60 -9.54
CA ARG A 787 -22.57 6.03 -9.30
C ARG A 787 -21.54 6.60 -8.33
N ILE A 788 -21.24 5.89 -7.23
CA ILE A 788 -20.32 6.36 -6.18
C ILE A 788 -18.90 6.45 -6.75
N VAL A 789 -18.46 5.42 -7.49
CA VAL A 789 -17.15 5.38 -8.14
C VAL A 789 -17.05 6.49 -9.19
N ARG A 790 -18.07 6.65 -10.02
CA ARG A 790 -18.10 7.69 -11.04
C ARG A 790 -18.06 9.11 -10.47
N GLU A 791 -18.87 9.41 -9.42
CA GLU A 791 -18.85 10.72 -8.76
C GLU A 791 -17.50 11.00 -8.06
N ALA A 792 -16.84 9.98 -7.52
CA ALA A 792 -15.50 10.12 -6.97
C ALA A 792 -14.46 10.44 -8.07
N ALA A 793 -14.55 9.78 -9.22
CA ALA A 793 -13.71 10.05 -10.38
C ALA A 793 -13.96 11.46 -10.96
N GLU A 794 -15.21 11.93 -11.01
CA GLU A 794 -15.55 13.29 -11.43
C GLU A 794 -14.90 14.36 -10.54
N ARG A 795 -14.97 14.18 -9.20
CA ARG A 795 -14.28 15.09 -8.25
C ARG A 795 -12.76 15.06 -8.42
N ALA A 796 -12.19 13.89 -8.63
CA ALA A 796 -10.75 13.75 -8.85
C ALA A 796 -10.32 14.38 -10.18
N ALA A 797 -11.15 14.28 -11.24
CA ALA A 797 -10.91 14.90 -12.53
C ALA A 797 -10.97 16.43 -12.50
N LEU A 798 -11.87 17.02 -11.69
CA LEU A 798 -11.93 18.47 -11.45
C LEU A 798 -10.61 19.02 -10.90
N ASN A 799 -10.05 18.31 -9.91
CA ASN A 799 -8.90 18.80 -9.17
C ASN A 799 -7.56 18.53 -9.87
N ALA A 800 -7.49 17.46 -10.67
CA ALA A 800 -6.23 17.00 -11.26
C ALA A 800 -5.49 18.05 -12.11
N PRO A 801 -6.13 18.84 -12.99
CA PRO A 801 -5.43 19.88 -13.76
C PRO A 801 -4.82 20.98 -12.88
N ILE A 802 -5.51 21.36 -11.80
CA ILE A 802 -5.08 22.44 -10.89
C ILE A 802 -3.90 21.95 -10.05
N GLN A 803 -4.05 20.82 -9.35
CA GLN A 803 -2.98 20.27 -8.53
C GLN A 803 -1.77 19.82 -9.33
N GLY A 804 -2.03 19.21 -10.50
CA GLY A 804 -0.94 18.78 -11.39
C GLY A 804 -0.15 19.97 -11.94
N THR A 805 -0.84 21.03 -12.32
CA THR A 805 -0.17 22.28 -12.77
C THR A 805 0.65 22.90 -11.65
N ALA A 806 0.13 22.95 -10.42
CA ALA A 806 0.87 23.44 -9.25
C ALA A 806 2.14 22.61 -9.01
N ALA A 807 2.02 21.28 -9.09
CA ALA A 807 3.16 20.36 -8.94
C ALA A 807 4.22 20.58 -10.06
N ASP A 808 3.79 20.77 -11.30
CA ASP A 808 4.70 21.03 -12.42
C ASP A 808 5.41 22.39 -12.25
N ILE A 809 4.71 23.41 -11.78
CA ILE A 809 5.27 24.76 -11.53
C ILE A 809 6.38 24.68 -10.47
N ILE A 810 6.13 24.07 -9.30
CA ILE A 810 7.15 24.02 -8.25
C ILE A 810 8.35 23.17 -8.66
N LYS A 811 8.16 22.06 -9.37
CA LYS A 811 9.24 21.24 -9.92
C LYS A 811 10.11 22.01 -10.91
N ARG A 812 9.49 22.79 -11.78
CA ARG A 812 10.21 23.67 -12.71
C ARG A 812 11.00 24.75 -11.97
N ALA A 813 10.41 25.34 -10.93
CA ALA A 813 11.12 26.28 -10.06
C ALA A 813 12.33 25.65 -9.40
N MET A 814 12.19 24.45 -8.83
CA MET A 814 13.31 23.69 -8.25
C MET A 814 14.46 23.48 -9.23
N ILE A 815 14.13 23.11 -10.48
CA ILE A 815 15.13 22.87 -11.53
C ILE A 815 15.86 24.16 -11.91
N THR A 816 15.14 25.27 -12.08
CA THR A 816 15.75 26.55 -12.44
C THR A 816 16.57 27.13 -11.29
N ILE A 817 16.11 27.02 -10.05
CA ILE A 817 16.81 27.45 -8.84
C ILE A 817 18.10 26.66 -8.65
N ASP A 818 18.08 25.32 -8.73
CA ASP A 818 19.29 24.50 -8.58
C ASP A 818 20.34 24.88 -9.65
N ARG A 819 19.88 25.12 -10.89
CA ARG A 819 20.76 25.56 -11.99
C ARG A 819 21.41 26.92 -11.67
N GLU A 820 20.64 27.90 -11.18
CA GLU A 820 21.13 29.21 -10.85
C GLU A 820 22.06 29.21 -9.64
N ILE A 821 21.77 28.42 -8.60
CA ILE A 821 22.67 28.23 -7.43
C ILE A 821 24.04 27.76 -7.93
N ARG A 822 24.09 26.73 -8.79
CA ARG A 822 25.33 26.19 -9.34
C ARG A 822 26.05 27.19 -10.25
N HIS A 823 25.29 27.89 -11.13
CA HIS A 823 25.84 28.86 -12.06
C HIS A 823 26.48 30.06 -11.35
N ARG A 824 25.89 30.54 -10.26
CA ARG A 824 26.41 31.65 -9.45
C ARG A 824 27.45 31.22 -8.43
N GLY A 825 27.63 29.94 -8.22
CA GLY A 825 28.57 29.37 -7.24
C GLY A 825 28.12 29.61 -5.79
N LEU A 826 26.80 29.74 -5.53
CA LEU A 826 26.26 29.86 -4.19
C LEU A 826 26.44 28.55 -3.43
N LEU A 827 26.73 28.66 -2.13
CA LEU A 827 26.89 27.53 -1.23
C LEU A 827 25.60 27.19 -0.47
N SER A 828 24.64 28.11 -0.46
CA SER A 828 23.29 27.88 0.07
C SER A 828 22.60 26.75 -0.71
N ARG A 829 21.81 25.93 -0.01
CA ARG A 829 21.30 24.66 -0.58
C ARG A 829 19.83 24.44 -0.28
N MET A 830 19.09 23.96 -1.26
CA MET A 830 17.69 23.52 -1.12
C MET A 830 17.68 22.17 -0.38
N VAL A 831 16.97 22.09 0.75
CA VAL A 831 16.96 20.90 1.61
C VAL A 831 15.59 20.21 1.71
N LEU A 832 14.48 20.98 1.63
CA LEU A 832 13.13 20.40 1.66
C LEU A 832 12.21 21.04 0.61
N GLN A 833 11.24 20.25 0.18
CA GLN A 833 10.04 20.68 -0.53
C GLN A 833 8.83 20.17 0.24
N VAL A 834 7.95 21.07 0.69
CA VAL A 834 6.77 20.75 1.49
C VAL A 834 5.57 21.51 0.94
N HIS A 835 4.61 20.78 0.34
CA HIS A 835 3.47 21.36 -0.38
C HIS A 835 3.90 22.32 -1.48
N ASP A 836 3.69 23.63 -1.29
CA ASP A 836 4.04 24.70 -2.25
C ASP A 836 5.25 25.51 -1.78
N GLU A 837 5.93 25.05 -0.70
CA GLU A 837 7.08 25.70 -0.03
C GLU A 837 8.40 24.99 -0.38
N LEU A 838 9.46 25.78 -0.59
CA LEU A 838 10.84 25.35 -0.69
C LEU A 838 11.61 25.86 0.53
N VAL A 839 12.41 24.98 1.16
CA VAL A 839 13.25 25.31 2.32
C VAL A 839 14.71 25.20 1.95
N PHE A 840 15.48 26.21 2.31
CA PHE A 840 16.92 26.30 2.04
C PHE A 840 17.70 26.48 3.34
N GLU A 841 18.89 25.90 3.41
CA GLU A 841 19.92 26.34 4.35
C GLU A 841 20.69 27.50 3.73
N LEU A 842 20.73 28.61 4.44
CA LEU A 842 21.34 29.86 3.99
C LEU A 842 22.75 29.99 4.55
N VAL A 843 23.73 30.12 3.65
CA VAL A 843 25.13 30.37 4.02
C VAL A 843 25.35 31.88 4.31
N PRO A 844 26.16 32.25 5.30
CA PRO A 844 26.41 33.64 5.64
C PRO A 844 26.85 34.50 4.46
N GLY A 845 26.19 35.62 4.26
CA GLY A 845 26.49 36.55 3.18
C GLY A 845 25.78 36.33 1.86
N GLU A 846 25.02 35.25 1.69
CA GLU A 846 24.31 34.94 0.43
C GLU A 846 22.81 35.34 0.45
N ARG A 847 22.29 35.88 1.54
CA ARG A 847 20.86 36.10 1.77
C ARG A 847 20.19 36.91 0.65
N GLU A 848 20.70 38.14 0.38
CA GLU A 848 20.09 39.07 -0.58
C GLU A 848 20.09 38.48 -2.01
N GLU A 849 21.18 37.80 -2.36
CA GLU A 849 21.32 37.17 -3.68
C GLU A 849 20.41 35.96 -3.83
N LEU A 850 20.39 35.07 -2.81
CA LEU A 850 19.53 33.87 -2.81
C LEU A 850 18.04 34.27 -2.87
N GLU A 851 17.60 35.22 -2.01
CA GLU A 851 16.22 35.72 -1.97
C GLU A 851 15.79 36.29 -3.32
N THR A 852 16.58 37.21 -3.88
CA THR A 852 16.28 37.82 -5.19
C THR A 852 16.19 36.79 -6.30
N MET A 853 17.12 35.84 -6.33
CA MET A 853 17.15 34.77 -7.33
C MET A 853 15.98 33.82 -7.17
N VAL A 854 15.69 33.32 -5.97
CA VAL A 854 14.62 32.36 -5.71
C VAL A 854 13.26 32.97 -6.06
N VAL A 855 12.96 34.20 -5.61
CA VAL A 855 11.72 34.90 -5.93
C VAL A 855 11.56 35.08 -7.44
N SER A 856 12.62 35.48 -8.14
CA SER A 856 12.61 35.64 -9.60
C SER A 856 12.35 34.30 -10.31
N GLN A 857 13.03 33.21 -9.93
CA GLN A 857 12.86 31.90 -10.59
C GLN A 857 11.49 31.28 -10.30
N MET A 858 10.99 31.38 -9.07
CA MET A 858 9.64 30.92 -8.74
C MET A 858 8.59 31.74 -9.49
N GLY A 859 8.71 33.06 -9.52
CA GLY A 859 7.78 33.92 -10.23
C GLY A 859 7.75 33.70 -11.75
N ALA A 860 8.86 33.24 -12.33
CA ALA A 860 9.02 32.96 -13.76
C ALA A 860 8.74 31.50 -14.16
N ALA A 861 8.44 30.59 -13.20
CA ALA A 861 8.30 29.15 -13.48
C ALA A 861 7.17 28.79 -14.44
N ALA A 862 6.14 29.65 -14.57
CA ALA A 862 5.05 29.49 -15.53
C ALA A 862 4.54 30.85 -16.03
N LYS A 863 4.06 30.86 -17.26
CA LYS A 863 3.31 31.98 -17.84
C LYS A 863 1.81 31.79 -17.58
N LEU A 864 1.29 32.43 -16.55
CA LEU A 864 -0.13 32.48 -16.25
C LEU A 864 -0.74 33.82 -16.64
N ALA A 865 -2.07 33.90 -16.68
CA ALA A 865 -2.80 35.17 -16.86
C ALA A 865 -2.71 36.06 -15.61
N VAL A 866 -2.14 35.54 -14.51
CA VAL A 866 -1.95 36.25 -13.25
C VAL A 866 -0.50 36.06 -12.79
N PRO A 867 0.06 37.01 -12.01
CA PRO A 867 1.42 36.83 -11.46
C PRO A 867 1.50 35.64 -10.50
N LEU A 868 2.68 35.04 -10.41
CA LEU A 868 3.01 34.06 -9.37
C LEU A 868 3.74 34.81 -8.23
N ASP A 869 3.00 35.14 -7.18
CA ASP A 869 3.60 35.83 -6.04
C ASP A 869 4.23 34.81 -5.09
N VAL A 870 5.41 35.14 -4.59
CA VAL A 870 6.21 34.32 -3.71
C VAL A 870 6.37 35.05 -2.37
N GLN A 871 5.99 34.38 -1.29
CA GLN A 871 6.25 34.83 0.07
C GLN A 871 7.56 34.20 0.55
N VAL A 872 8.37 34.99 1.24
CA VAL A 872 9.67 34.53 1.74
C VAL A 872 9.82 34.81 3.23
N GLY A 873 10.51 33.94 3.92
CA GLY A 873 10.80 34.05 5.34
C GLY A 873 12.22 33.62 5.65
N PHE A 874 12.72 34.10 6.76
CA PHE A 874 14.04 33.77 7.28
C PHE A 874 14.00 33.61 8.81
N GLY A 875 14.66 32.59 9.33
CA GLY A 875 14.70 32.34 10.77
C GLY A 875 15.77 31.32 11.17
N ALA A 876 16.05 31.25 12.48
CA ALA A 876 16.97 30.28 13.02
C ALA A 876 16.45 28.83 12.90
N ASN A 877 15.15 28.66 12.72
CA ASN A 877 14.48 27.38 12.55
C ASN A 877 13.29 27.51 11.57
N TRP A 878 12.71 26.39 11.20
CA TRP A 878 11.66 26.34 10.19
C TRP A 878 10.37 27.08 10.58
N ASP A 879 10.00 27.09 11.88
CA ASP A 879 8.82 27.83 12.36
C ASP A 879 9.05 29.35 12.26
N GLN A 880 10.23 29.83 12.64
CA GLN A 880 10.59 31.27 12.55
C GLN A 880 10.76 31.71 11.10
N ALA A 881 11.14 30.83 10.19
CA ALA A 881 11.23 31.11 8.76
C ALA A 881 9.87 31.04 8.06
N ALA A 882 8.78 30.64 8.73
CA ALA A 882 7.43 30.66 8.15
C ALA A 882 6.91 32.09 7.93
N HIS A 883 5.96 32.25 6.96
CA HIS A 883 5.39 33.56 6.57
C HIS A 883 3.99 33.74 7.14
#